data_f590c34e6d1420e2dd851cc62ca5908c
#
_entry.id   f590c34e6d1420e2dd851cc62ca5908c
#
_cell.length_a   1.000
_cell.length_b   1.000
_cell.length_c   1.000
_cell.angle_alpha   90.00
_cell.angle_beta   90.00
_cell.angle_gamma   90.00
#
_symmetry.space_group_name_H-M   'P 1'
#
loop_
_entity.id
_entity.type
_entity.pdbx_description
1 polymer ?
#
loop_
_entity_poly.entity_id
_entity_poly.type
_entity_poly.pdbx_seq_one_letter_code
_entity_poly.pdbx_strand_id
1 'polypeptide(L)'
;MKSAEIRQKYLKFFESKGHTIVPSSPVVPHDDPTLLFANAGMNQFKDVFLGFDKRPYTRATTAQKCIRAGGKHNDLENVGYTARHHTFFEMMGNFSFGDYFKKDAISFAWELLTQVFGLPPEKLLVTVYAEDDEAYDIWHRQVGVPAEKIVRIGDNKGARYASDNFWMMGDTGPCGPCTEIFYDHGPEIAGGPPGSPDEDGDRFIEIWNIVFMQYNRDEAGNMNPLPRPSVDTGMGLERMAAVLQHVHSNYEIDLFVNLLAAAAQAVADAGGTPEAGSPSLKVIADHIRACSFTIVDGVVPGNEGRGYVLRRIVRRAVRHGYKLGARQPFLYSLVAALVKEMGEAYPELKRDQARIEEVLKGEESRFFETIANGMSLLEQALADLNGKTVLDGETAFRLHDTFGFPLDLTADVCRERGMTVDEAGFDTAMARQREQARAAGRFKGASLLEYDGAATRFVGYDVLTAPAKVLALYRDGKPVDALQAGDEGVVVLDVSPFYAESGGQVGDHGLLSAPNGALRFAVTDTQKIQATVWGHHGRLEAGSLKVGDAVTAEVNAARRAKTTRNHSATHLLHKALRQVLGDHVAQKGSLVDPDHTRFDFSHNRPMTADEIQAVEALVNAEIRANAETVIRQLPYDEAIALGAMALFGEKYGDVVRVVDVANTRELCGGTHVARSGEIGVFKIASEGGVAAGIRRVDGLTGEGALVWIQQQLAALAEAAAAARAPVSELPARITQLQTQVKDLNRDLDRLKAKAASSQGQNLAGQAQKLASGVHVLVARLDGMDARALRATVDQLKDQLKSLVVVLAAANDGKVQLVAGVTADQVGTLKAGELVAGVAAQVGGKGGGKPDFAMAGGTDVAALDGALAAVRSQLVRKLEG
;
A
#
# COMPACT_ATOMS: atom_id res chain seq x y z
N MET A 1 27.05 -27.77 11.87
CA MET A 1 27.64 -26.46 11.51
C MET A 1 26.49 -25.45 11.45
N LYS A 2 26.62 -24.27 12.10
CA LYS A 2 25.55 -23.26 12.09
C LYS A 2 25.41 -22.56 10.74
N SER A 3 24.23 -22.08 10.39
CA SER A 3 23.96 -21.35 9.14
C SER A 3 24.90 -20.16 8.92
N ALA A 4 25.18 -19.38 9.96
CA ALA A 4 26.13 -18.27 9.90
C ALA A 4 27.58 -18.74 9.59
N GLU A 5 28.01 -19.87 10.14
CA GLU A 5 29.34 -20.45 9.85
C GLU A 5 29.44 -20.97 8.42
N ILE A 6 28.38 -21.57 7.88
CA ILE A 6 28.32 -22.04 6.49
C ILE A 6 28.53 -20.86 5.53
N ARG A 7 27.77 -19.77 5.74
CA ARG A 7 27.90 -18.53 4.97
C ARG A 7 29.34 -18.03 4.98
N GLN A 8 29.94 -17.90 6.17
CA GLN A 8 31.32 -17.40 6.31
C GLN A 8 32.34 -18.33 5.64
N LYS A 9 32.22 -19.64 5.82
CA LYS A 9 33.13 -20.59 5.19
C LYS A 9 33.04 -20.55 3.66
N TYR A 10 31.83 -20.45 3.11
CA TYR A 10 31.65 -20.29 1.67
C TYR A 10 32.38 -19.05 1.14
N LEU A 11 32.09 -17.89 1.72
CA LEU A 11 32.69 -16.62 1.30
C LEU A 11 34.22 -16.64 1.42
N LYS A 12 34.75 -17.16 2.54
CA LYS A 12 36.21 -17.26 2.77
C LYS A 12 36.90 -18.28 1.88
N PHE A 13 36.23 -19.37 1.51
CA PHE A 13 36.77 -20.32 0.55
C PHE A 13 36.97 -19.64 -0.82
N PHE A 14 35.96 -18.94 -1.33
CA PHE A 14 36.06 -18.26 -2.60
C PHE A 14 36.97 -17.03 -2.55
N GLU A 15 37.07 -16.33 -1.44
CA GLU A 15 38.10 -15.31 -1.23
C GLU A 15 39.52 -15.91 -1.40
N SER A 16 39.76 -17.10 -0.84
CA SER A 16 41.04 -17.83 -1.01
C SER A 16 41.32 -18.25 -2.46
N LYS A 17 40.28 -18.34 -3.31
CA LYS A 17 40.38 -18.59 -4.76
C LYS A 17 40.42 -17.28 -5.58
N GLY A 18 40.64 -16.12 -4.95
CA GLY A 18 40.83 -14.84 -5.61
C GLY A 18 39.49 -14.12 -5.91
N HIS A 19 38.39 -14.49 -5.34
CA HIS A 19 37.11 -13.78 -5.48
C HIS A 19 37.01 -12.61 -4.51
N THR A 20 36.46 -11.49 -4.96
CA THR A 20 36.10 -10.38 -4.10
C THR A 20 34.79 -10.68 -3.39
N ILE A 21 34.77 -10.58 -2.05
CA ILE A 21 33.52 -10.69 -1.31
C ILE A 21 32.71 -9.42 -1.55
N VAL A 22 31.55 -9.56 -2.18
CA VAL A 22 30.62 -8.46 -2.47
C VAL A 22 29.41 -8.58 -1.56
N PRO A 23 28.98 -7.51 -0.84
CA PRO A 23 27.78 -7.52 -0.04
C PRO A 23 26.54 -7.88 -0.86
N SER A 24 25.53 -8.44 -0.20
CA SER A 24 24.22 -8.63 -0.82
C SER A 24 23.64 -7.31 -1.29
N SER A 25 23.16 -7.27 -2.52
CA SER A 25 22.31 -6.16 -2.95
C SER A 25 20.97 -6.16 -2.20
N PRO A 26 20.23 -5.04 -2.21
CA PRO A 26 18.83 -5.02 -1.76
C PRO A 26 17.98 -6.09 -2.45
N VAL A 27 16.93 -6.55 -1.77
CA VAL A 27 15.93 -7.45 -2.40
C VAL A 27 15.07 -6.71 -3.43
N VAL A 28 15.04 -5.37 -3.37
CA VAL A 28 14.41 -4.52 -4.38
C VAL A 28 15.46 -4.06 -5.37
N PRO A 29 15.48 -4.58 -6.62
CA PRO A 29 16.43 -4.13 -7.64
C PRO A 29 16.17 -2.66 -7.99
N HIS A 30 17.22 -1.84 -7.99
CA HIS A 30 17.11 -0.42 -8.34
C HIS A 30 17.09 -0.21 -9.86
N ASP A 31 17.86 -1.01 -10.59
CA ASP A 31 18.17 -0.78 -11.99
C ASP A 31 17.47 -1.76 -12.96
N ASP A 32 16.68 -2.70 -12.48
CA ASP A 32 15.94 -3.65 -13.31
C ASP A 32 14.41 -3.55 -13.11
N PRO A 33 13.70 -2.84 -13.99
CA PRO A 33 12.24 -2.70 -13.90
C PRO A 33 11.49 -4.00 -14.26
N THR A 34 12.17 -5.00 -14.83
CA THR A 34 11.57 -6.28 -15.21
C THR A 34 11.41 -7.23 -14.02
N LEU A 35 12.13 -6.98 -12.93
CA LEU A 35 12.11 -7.79 -11.72
C LEU A 35 11.38 -7.06 -10.57
N LEU A 36 10.43 -7.74 -9.96
CA LEU A 36 9.82 -7.26 -8.72
C LEU A 36 10.83 -7.30 -7.55
N PHE A 37 11.56 -8.42 -7.43
CA PHE A 37 12.54 -8.66 -6.39
C PHE A 37 13.75 -9.39 -6.95
N ALA A 38 14.90 -9.26 -6.30
CA ALA A 38 16.08 -10.07 -6.57
C ALA A 38 15.73 -11.54 -6.26
N ASN A 39 15.82 -12.40 -7.26
CA ASN A 39 15.43 -13.81 -7.21
C ASN A 39 16.61 -14.78 -7.41
N ALA A 40 17.80 -14.24 -7.71
CA ALA A 40 19.04 -14.97 -7.91
C ALA A 40 20.26 -14.14 -7.53
N GLY A 41 21.37 -14.79 -7.24
CA GLY A 41 22.63 -14.14 -6.86
C GLY A 41 23.21 -13.25 -7.94
N MET A 42 22.96 -13.59 -9.21
CA MET A 42 23.49 -12.88 -10.36
C MET A 42 22.79 -11.54 -10.64
N ASN A 43 21.62 -11.25 -10.04
CA ASN A 43 20.84 -10.06 -10.41
C ASN A 43 21.65 -8.76 -10.28
N GLN A 44 22.47 -8.62 -9.23
CA GLN A 44 23.32 -7.44 -9.05
C GLN A 44 24.50 -7.38 -10.03
N PHE A 45 24.77 -8.43 -10.80
CA PHE A 45 25.86 -8.53 -11.75
C PHE A 45 25.42 -8.64 -13.22
N LYS A 46 24.10 -8.48 -13.48
CA LYS A 46 23.54 -8.60 -14.83
C LYS A 46 24.30 -7.78 -15.86
N ASP A 47 24.52 -6.51 -15.57
CA ASP A 47 25.20 -5.59 -16.49
C ASP A 47 26.71 -5.88 -16.60
N VAL A 48 27.31 -6.50 -15.58
CA VAL A 48 28.70 -6.98 -15.65
C VAL A 48 28.82 -8.14 -16.64
N PHE A 49 27.90 -9.10 -16.62
CA PHE A 49 27.86 -10.20 -17.59
C PHE A 49 27.62 -9.72 -19.01
N LEU A 50 26.79 -8.69 -19.18
CA LEU A 50 26.52 -8.08 -20.48
C LEU A 50 27.63 -7.15 -20.96
N GLY A 51 28.60 -6.81 -20.10
CA GLY A 51 29.71 -5.93 -20.39
C GLY A 51 29.38 -4.43 -20.32
N PHE A 52 28.21 -4.07 -19.83
CA PHE A 52 27.77 -2.68 -19.65
C PHE A 52 28.37 -2.04 -18.40
N ASP A 53 28.55 -2.83 -17.31
CA ASP A 53 29.21 -2.39 -16.09
C ASP A 53 30.62 -2.99 -15.96
N LYS A 54 31.59 -2.18 -15.56
CA LYS A 54 32.99 -2.60 -15.35
C LYS A 54 33.35 -2.51 -13.87
N ARG A 55 33.54 -3.65 -13.24
CA ARG A 55 33.98 -3.73 -11.85
C ARG A 55 35.52 -3.85 -11.76
N PRO A 56 36.11 -3.43 -10.62
CA PRO A 56 37.58 -3.56 -10.42
C PRO A 56 38.03 -5.01 -10.16
N TYR A 57 37.15 -5.98 -10.30
CA TYR A 57 37.41 -7.40 -10.11
C TYR A 57 36.78 -8.24 -11.23
N THR A 58 37.37 -9.39 -11.51
CA THR A 58 36.89 -10.36 -12.50
C THR A 58 36.26 -11.59 -11.84
N ARG A 59 36.36 -11.71 -10.51
CA ARG A 59 35.77 -12.78 -9.69
C ARG A 59 35.05 -12.16 -8.50
N ALA A 60 33.84 -12.59 -8.24
CA ALA A 60 33.07 -12.17 -7.07
C ALA A 60 32.46 -13.34 -6.34
N THR A 61 32.18 -13.15 -5.05
CA THR A 61 31.36 -14.07 -4.26
C THR A 61 30.44 -13.29 -3.33
N THR A 62 29.23 -13.77 -3.14
CA THR A 62 28.22 -13.11 -2.31
C THR A 62 27.27 -14.12 -1.66
N ALA A 63 26.62 -13.73 -0.57
CA ALA A 63 25.42 -14.37 -0.05
C ALA A 63 24.25 -13.39 -0.28
N GLN A 64 23.56 -13.58 -1.41
CA GLN A 64 22.51 -12.68 -1.88
C GLN A 64 21.17 -13.00 -1.22
N LYS A 65 20.52 -11.98 -0.67
CA LYS A 65 19.12 -12.03 -0.24
C LYS A 65 18.21 -12.17 -1.46
N CYS A 66 17.38 -13.19 -1.49
CA CYS A 66 16.47 -13.46 -2.61
C CYS A 66 15.03 -13.58 -2.13
N ILE A 67 14.08 -13.10 -2.95
CA ILE A 67 12.64 -13.26 -2.74
C ILE A 67 12.01 -13.90 -3.97
N ARG A 68 11.23 -14.98 -3.75
CA ARG A 68 10.41 -15.67 -4.75
C ARG A 68 8.96 -15.75 -4.27
N ALA A 69 8.24 -14.63 -4.39
CA ALA A 69 6.86 -14.50 -3.93
C ALA A 69 5.94 -13.82 -4.96
N GLY A 70 6.33 -13.83 -6.25
CA GLY A 70 5.56 -13.24 -7.34
C GLY A 70 6.37 -13.20 -8.64
N GLY A 71 5.69 -13.00 -9.76
CA GLY A 71 6.29 -13.04 -11.09
C GLY A 71 6.54 -14.47 -11.59
N LYS A 72 7.59 -14.65 -12.41
CA LYS A 72 7.93 -15.95 -13.03
C LYS A 72 8.37 -17.02 -12.01
N HIS A 73 9.00 -16.58 -10.91
CA HIS A 73 9.42 -17.45 -9.82
C HIS A 73 8.57 -17.16 -8.58
N ASN A 74 7.65 -18.06 -8.27
CA ASN A 74 6.71 -17.90 -7.18
C ASN A 74 6.61 -19.18 -6.36
N ASP A 75 7.26 -19.22 -5.20
CA ASP A 75 7.27 -20.38 -4.29
C ASP A 75 6.23 -20.25 -3.17
N LEU A 76 5.44 -19.17 -3.15
CA LEU A 76 4.54 -18.81 -2.04
C LEU A 76 3.61 -19.95 -1.62
N GLU A 77 3.06 -20.67 -2.60
CA GLU A 77 2.08 -21.75 -2.35
C GLU A 77 2.69 -22.98 -1.71
N ASN A 78 3.98 -23.23 -1.97
CA ASN A 78 4.72 -24.39 -1.45
C ASN A 78 5.26 -24.15 -0.04
N VAL A 79 5.35 -22.87 0.40
CA VAL A 79 5.90 -22.50 1.70
C VAL A 79 5.06 -23.08 2.84
N GLY A 80 5.74 -23.79 3.74
CA GLY A 80 5.13 -24.46 4.89
C GLY A 80 4.66 -25.89 4.63
N TYR A 81 4.50 -26.28 3.37
CA TYR A 81 3.99 -27.59 2.96
C TYR A 81 5.06 -28.51 2.37
N THR A 82 6.15 -27.96 1.89
CA THR A 82 7.34 -28.68 1.42
C THR A 82 8.52 -28.48 2.37
N ALA A 83 9.54 -29.34 2.25
CA ALA A 83 10.72 -29.28 3.10
C ALA A 83 11.69 -28.14 2.71
N ARG A 84 11.62 -27.62 1.46
CA ARG A 84 12.69 -26.87 0.80
C ARG A 84 12.32 -25.51 0.22
N HIS A 85 11.05 -25.12 0.16
CA HIS A 85 10.62 -23.86 -0.46
C HIS A 85 10.44 -22.74 0.56
N HIS A 86 10.88 -21.53 0.17
CA HIS A 86 10.84 -20.32 0.98
C HIS A 86 10.46 -19.11 0.13
N THR A 87 9.77 -18.13 0.72
CA THR A 87 9.58 -16.82 0.08
C THR A 87 10.84 -15.98 0.10
N PHE A 88 11.63 -16.10 1.17
CA PHE A 88 12.93 -15.48 1.32
C PHE A 88 13.97 -16.56 1.58
N PHE A 89 15.10 -16.48 0.90
CA PHE A 89 16.25 -17.36 1.13
C PHE A 89 17.55 -16.65 0.80
N GLU A 90 18.66 -17.19 1.28
CA GLU A 90 19.99 -16.71 0.95
C GLU A 90 20.60 -17.58 -0.14
N MET A 91 20.98 -16.95 -1.25
CA MET A 91 21.69 -17.61 -2.33
C MET A 91 23.19 -17.26 -2.27
N MET A 92 24.00 -18.22 -1.89
CA MET A 92 25.46 -18.11 -1.95
C MET A 92 25.92 -18.36 -3.36
N GLY A 93 26.71 -17.44 -3.92
CA GLY A 93 27.17 -17.53 -5.30
C GLY A 93 28.63 -17.14 -5.45
N ASN A 94 29.28 -17.77 -6.44
CA ASN A 94 30.58 -17.37 -6.95
C ASN A 94 30.47 -17.13 -8.44
N PHE A 95 31.15 -16.08 -8.89
CA PHE A 95 30.97 -15.52 -10.24
C PHE A 95 32.33 -15.32 -10.89
N SER A 96 32.39 -15.63 -12.19
CA SER A 96 33.52 -15.31 -13.04
C SER A 96 33.04 -14.47 -14.21
N PHE A 97 33.62 -13.30 -14.38
CA PHE A 97 33.33 -12.38 -15.47
C PHE A 97 34.41 -12.50 -16.58
N GLY A 98 34.44 -13.69 -17.23
CA GLY A 98 35.37 -14.01 -18.28
C GLY A 98 36.80 -14.29 -17.79
N ASP A 99 37.02 -14.71 -16.55
CA ASP A 99 38.32 -15.05 -15.96
C ASP A 99 38.54 -16.57 -15.98
N TYR A 100 37.65 -17.35 -15.36
CA TYR A 100 37.64 -18.81 -15.43
C TYR A 100 36.30 -19.32 -15.94
N PHE A 101 36.25 -20.59 -16.32
CA PHE A 101 35.06 -21.21 -16.89
C PHE A 101 34.79 -22.61 -16.29
N LYS A 102 34.23 -23.55 -17.04
CA LYS A 102 33.71 -24.83 -16.57
C LYS A 102 34.68 -25.61 -15.68
N LYS A 103 35.93 -25.76 -16.10
CA LYS A 103 36.93 -26.60 -15.39
C LYS A 103 37.16 -26.13 -13.95
N ASP A 104 37.42 -24.84 -13.77
CA ASP A 104 37.74 -24.30 -12.45
C ASP A 104 36.46 -24.20 -11.61
N ALA A 105 35.31 -23.81 -12.21
CA ALA A 105 34.03 -23.75 -11.53
C ALA A 105 33.64 -25.12 -10.91
N ILE A 106 33.71 -26.18 -11.70
CA ILE A 106 33.42 -27.55 -11.27
C ILE A 106 34.44 -28.01 -10.20
N SER A 107 35.72 -27.73 -10.40
CA SER A 107 36.76 -28.12 -9.45
C SER A 107 36.61 -27.44 -8.10
N PHE A 108 36.31 -26.12 -8.09
CA PHE A 108 36.06 -25.38 -6.86
C PHE A 108 34.81 -25.88 -6.13
N ALA A 109 33.76 -26.21 -6.87
CA ALA A 109 32.53 -26.73 -6.28
C ALA A 109 32.78 -28.07 -5.61
N TRP A 110 33.47 -29.00 -6.26
CA TRP A 110 33.78 -30.30 -5.71
C TRP A 110 34.70 -30.22 -4.50
N GLU A 111 35.74 -29.38 -4.54
CA GLU A 111 36.64 -29.11 -3.42
C GLU A 111 35.89 -28.57 -2.20
N LEU A 112 35.02 -27.57 -2.40
CA LEU A 112 34.24 -26.99 -1.31
C LEU A 112 33.35 -28.04 -0.66
N LEU A 113 32.61 -28.79 -1.46
CA LEU A 113 31.63 -29.75 -0.92
C LEU A 113 32.32 -30.92 -0.20
N THR A 114 33.37 -31.52 -0.80
CA THR A 114 33.95 -32.77 -0.30
C THR A 114 35.11 -32.53 0.68
N GLN A 115 35.90 -31.46 0.54
CA GLN A 115 37.07 -31.21 1.38
C GLN A 115 36.78 -30.19 2.50
N VAL A 116 36.04 -29.11 2.18
CA VAL A 116 35.79 -28.05 3.17
C VAL A 116 34.54 -28.34 4.01
N PHE A 117 33.46 -28.75 3.35
CA PHE A 117 32.22 -29.13 4.03
C PHE A 117 32.18 -30.58 4.44
N GLY A 118 33.03 -31.44 3.87
CA GLY A 118 33.17 -32.83 4.26
C GLY A 118 32.00 -33.72 3.84
N LEU A 119 31.28 -33.38 2.78
CA LEU A 119 30.20 -34.22 2.30
C LEU A 119 30.75 -35.51 1.65
N PRO A 120 30.15 -36.69 1.94
CA PRO A 120 30.53 -37.91 1.35
C PRO A 120 30.25 -37.94 -0.16
N PRO A 121 31.26 -38.17 -1.03
CA PRO A 121 31.11 -38.15 -2.49
C PRO A 121 30.06 -39.17 -3.01
N GLU A 122 29.85 -40.27 -2.29
CA GLU A 122 28.87 -41.28 -2.60
C GLU A 122 27.42 -40.81 -2.46
N LYS A 123 27.18 -39.74 -1.70
CA LYS A 123 25.86 -39.11 -1.56
C LYS A 123 25.61 -37.98 -2.56
N LEU A 124 26.58 -37.65 -3.38
CA LEU A 124 26.49 -36.61 -4.39
C LEU A 124 26.14 -37.19 -5.75
N LEU A 125 25.24 -36.54 -6.46
CA LEU A 125 24.85 -36.85 -7.85
C LEU A 125 24.86 -35.50 -8.60
N VAL A 126 25.28 -35.55 -9.88
CA VAL A 126 25.39 -34.35 -10.71
C VAL A 126 24.54 -34.49 -11.97
N THR A 127 24.00 -33.37 -12.43
CA THR A 127 23.34 -33.30 -13.74
C THR A 127 24.15 -32.43 -14.68
N VAL A 128 24.04 -32.65 -15.97
CA VAL A 128 24.59 -31.78 -17.02
C VAL A 128 23.56 -31.63 -18.14
N TYR A 129 23.59 -30.49 -18.84
CA TYR A 129 22.80 -30.34 -20.06
C TYR A 129 23.25 -31.41 -21.10
N ALA A 130 22.29 -32.05 -21.71
CA ALA A 130 22.57 -33.25 -22.55
C ALA A 130 23.61 -33.05 -23.65
N GLU A 131 23.72 -31.84 -24.19
CA GLU A 131 24.68 -31.48 -25.24
C GLU A 131 25.99 -30.87 -24.68
N ASP A 132 26.14 -30.74 -23.35
CA ASP A 132 27.39 -30.22 -22.74
C ASP A 132 28.38 -31.36 -22.42
N ASP A 133 29.01 -31.89 -23.47
CA ASP A 133 30.02 -32.92 -23.33
C ASP A 133 31.25 -32.47 -22.55
N GLU A 134 31.59 -31.19 -22.60
CA GLU A 134 32.73 -30.64 -21.87
C GLU A 134 32.50 -30.71 -20.36
N ALA A 135 31.30 -30.28 -19.86
CA ALA A 135 30.95 -30.41 -18.45
C ALA A 135 30.92 -31.88 -18.00
N TYR A 136 30.36 -32.78 -18.83
CA TYR A 136 30.36 -34.22 -18.56
C TYR A 136 31.76 -34.77 -18.41
N ASP A 137 32.66 -34.45 -19.35
CA ASP A 137 34.06 -34.96 -19.33
C ASP A 137 34.85 -34.40 -18.14
N ILE A 138 34.62 -33.15 -17.75
CA ILE A 138 35.24 -32.60 -16.53
C ILE A 138 34.78 -33.36 -15.29
N TRP A 139 33.48 -33.59 -15.12
CA TRP A 139 32.97 -34.36 -13.99
C TRP A 139 33.52 -35.82 -13.98
N HIS A 140 33.46 -36.52 -15.12
CA HIS A 140 33.80 -37.92 -15.17
C HIS A 140 35.30 -38.16 -15.16
N ARG A 141 36.06 -37.45 -16.02
CA ARG A 141 37.49 -37.74 -16.26
C ARG A 141 38.42 -36.93 -15.38
N GLN A 142 38.07 -35.74 -15.01
CA GLN A 142 38.98 -34.86 -14.21
C GLN A 142 38.64 -34.95 -12.73
N VAL A 143 37.36 -34.82 -12.36
CA VAL A 143 36.91 -34.89 -10.97
C VAL A 143 36.80 -36.34 -10.49
N GLY A 144 36.46 -37.30 -11.39
CA GLY A 144 36.36 -38.71 -11.09
C GLY A 144 34.98 -39.14 -10.60
N VAL A 145 33.93 -38.38 -10.89
CA VAL A 145 32.55 -38.80 -10.59
C VAL A 145 32.19 -40.01 -11.44
N PRO A 146 31.67 -41.12 -10.87
CA PRO A 146 31.23 -42.26 -11.62
C PRO A 146 30.17 -41.93 -12.66
N ALA A 147 30.21 -42.53 -13.83
CA ALA A 147 29.30 -42.23 -14.93
C ALA A 147 27.82 -42.39 -14.54
N GLU A 148 27.51 -43.37 -13.71
CA GLU A 148 26.15 -43.65 -13.18
C GLU A 148 25.62 -42.57 -12.24
N LYS A 149 26.47 -41.64 -11.81
CA LYS A 149 26.11 -40.49 -10.97
C LYS A 149 26.10 -39.19 -11.72
N ILE A 150 26.22 -39.24 -13.07
CA ILE A 150 26.16 -38.09 -13.94
C ILE A 150 24.93 -38.25 -14.84
N VAL A 151 23.88 -37.45 -14.58
CA VAL A 151 22.64 -37.53 -15.37
C VAL A 151 22.64 -36.45 -16.45
N ARG A 152 22.35 -36.83 -17.68
CA ARG A 152 22.19 -35.89 -18.80
C ARG A 152 20.72 -35.49 -18.96
N ILE A 153 20.43 -34.23 -18.84
CA ILE A 153 19.08 -33.67 -18.99
C ILE A 153 19.01 -32.85 -20.28
N GLY A 154 18.09 -33.21 -21.18
CA GLY A 154 17.87 -32.52 -22.44
C GLY A 154 16.78 -31.47 -22.36
N ASP A 155 16.21 -31.11 -23.52
CA ASP A 155 15.12 -30.14 -23.65
C ASP A 155 13.80 -30.77 -23.18
N ASN A 156 13.64 -30.94 -21.85
CA ASN A 156 12.53 -31.68 -21.23
C ASN A 156 11.26 -30.82 -20.99
N LYS A 157 11.28 -29.52 -21.34
CA LYS A 157 10.14 -28.58 -21.17
C LYS A 157 9.50 -28.13 -22.49
N GLY A 158 9.66 -28.96 -23.54
CA GLY A 158 8.89 -28.85 -24.79
C GLY A 158 9.38 -27.86 -25.84
N ALA A 159 10.49 -27.17 -25.62
CA ALA A 159 11.11 -26.26 -26.60
C ALA A 159 12.63 -26.33 -26.53
N ARG A 160 13.32 -25.84 -27.55
CA ARG A 160 14.78 -25.73 -27.57
C ARG A 160 15.28 -24.85 -26.43
N TYR A 161 16.28 -25.36 -25.70
CA TYR A 161 16.81 -24.72 -24.47
C TYR A 161 15.81 -24.63 -23.31
N ALA A 162 14.61 -25.15 -23.41
CA ALA A 162 13.69 -25.30 -22.32
C ALA A 162 13.99 -26.58 -21.54
N SER A 163 14.95 -26.51 -20.62
CA SER A 163 15.51 -27.61 -19.87
C SER A 163 15.76 -27.23 -18.43
N ASP A 164 15.74 -28.19 -17.51
CA ASP A 164 16.20 -27.98 -16.13
C ASP A 164 17.70 -27.67 -16.08
N ASN A 165 18.47 -28.20 -16.99
CA ASN A 165 19.92 -27.94 -17.11
C ASN A 165 20.28 -26.85 -18.13
N PHE A 166 19.34 -25.97 -18.47
CA PHE A 166 19.62 -24.75 -19.23
C PHE A 166 18.96 -23.54 -18.53
N TRP A 167 19.77 -22.77 -17.84
CA TRP A 167 19.27 -21.67 -17.01
C TRP A 167 19.06 -20.39 -17.82
N MET A 168 17.96 -19.69 -17.57
CA MET A 168 17.61 -18.39 -18.13
C MET A 168 17.10 -17.47 -17.04
N MET A 169 17.63 -16.24 -16.99
CA MET A 169 17.22 -15.24 -15.99
C MET A 169 15.73 -14.87 -16.11
N GLY A 170 15.27 -14.71 -17.33
CA GLY A 170 13.92 -14.32 -17.67
C GLY A 170 13.60 -14.66 -19.12
N ASP A 171 12.68 -13.90 -19.71
CA ASP A 171 12.40 -14.04 -21.16
C ASP A 171 13.52 -13.44 -22.00
N THR A 172 14.31 -12.56 -21.44
CA THR A 172 15.52 -11.94 -22.01
C THR A 172 16.65 -11.93 -20.98
N GLY A 173 17.89 -11.77 -21.45
CA GLY A 173 19.06 -11.62 -20.61
C GLY A 173 20.05 -12.78 -20.67
N PRO A 174 21.09 -12.77 -19.82
CA PRO A 174 22.14 -13.81 -19.80
C PRO A 174 21.56 -15.18 -19.52
N CYS A 175 22.09 -16.19 -20.22
CA CYS A 175 21.66 -17.58 -20.11
C CYS A 175 22.75 -18.56 -20.58
N GLY A 176 22.57 -19.83 -20.25
CA GLY A 176 23.47 -20.89 -20.70
C GLY A 176 23.18 -22.26 -20.07
N PRO A 177 23.87 -23.30 -20.54
CA PRO A 177 23.75 -24.61 -19.91
C PRO A 177 24.27 -24.59 -18.49
N CYS A 178 23.72 -25.47 -17.65
CA CYS A 178 24.13 -25.56 -16.25
C CYS A 178 24.38 -27.02 -15.85
N THR A 179 25.09 -27.15 -14.75
CA THR A 179 25.27 -28.41 -14.03
C THR A 179 24.79 -28.22 -12.61
N GLU A 180 24.01 -29.17 -12.13
CA GLU A 180 23.46 -29.11 -10.78
C GLU A 180 24.04 -30.24 -9.95
N ILE A 181 24.23 -29.96 -8.66
CA ILE A 181 24.71 -30.94 -7.69
C ILE A 181 23.58 -31.25 -6.72
N PHE A 182 23.26 -32.53 -6.61
CA PHE A 182 22.21 -33.05 -5.73
C PHE A 182 22.82 -33.83 -4.57
N TYR A 183 22.14 -33.77 -3.44
CA TYR A 183 22.46 -34.60 -2.27
C TYR A 183 21.37 -35.65 -2.06
N ASP A 184 21.78 -36.93 -1.95
CA ASP A 184 20.90 -38.08 -1.62
C ASP A 184 20.74 -38.20 -0.10
N HIS A 185 19.56 -37.86 0.40
CA HIS A 185 19.22 -38.00 1.82
C HIS A 185 19.10 -39.46 2.26
N GLY A 186 19.02 -40.41 1.30
CA GLY A 186 18.94 -41.83 1.55
C GLY A 186 17.57 -42.44 1.25
N PRO A 187 17.51 -43.77 1.27
CA PRO A 187 16.32 -44.50 0.81
C PRO A 187 15.11 -44.41 1.73
N GLU A 188 15.27 -43.88 2.93
CA GLU A 188 14.18 -43.62 3.90
C GLU A 188 13.27 -42.45 3.44
N ILE A 189 13.80 -41.58 2.56
CA ILE A 189 13.06 -40.44 2.04
C ILE A 189 12.49 -40.80 0.65
N ALA A 190 11.22 -40.46 0.45
CA ALA A 190 10.56 -40.68 -0.84
C ALA A 190 11.12 -39.73 -1.92
N GLY A 191 11.32 -40.26 -3.13
CA GLY A 191 11.78 -39.49 -4.30
C GLY A 191 12.80 -40.29 -5.12
N GLY A 192 12.93 -39.90 -6.38
CA GLY A 192 13.88 -40.50 -7.36
C GLY A 192 14.98 -39.50 -7.74
N PRO A 193 16.02 -39.98 -8.45
CA PRO A 193 17.07 -39.10 -8.96
C PRO A 193 16.53 -38.16 -10.05
N PRO A 194 17.21 -37.04 -10.34
CA PRO A 194 16.84 -36.11 -11.40
C PRO A 194 16.62 -36.86 -12.74
N GLY A 195 15.61 -36.47 -13.52
CA GLY A 195 15.20 -37.10 -14.75
C GLY A 195 14.36 -38.37 -14.58
N SER A 196 14.03 -38.76 -13.34
CA SER A 196 13.11 -39.89 -13.07
C SER A 196 11.68 -39.41 -12.85
N PRO A 197 10.66 -40.30 -12.96
CA PRO A 197 9.27 -39.94 -12.70
C PRO A 197 8.99 -39.39 -11.29
N ASP A 198 9.82 -39.75 -10.30
CA ASP A 198 9.69 -39.37 -8.90
C ASP A 198 10.70 -38.32 -8.48
N GLU A 199 11.24 -37.52 -9.42
CA GLU A 199 12.25 -36.49 -9.15
C GLU A 199 11.76 -35.34 -8.25
N ASP A 200 10.45 -35.06 -8.22
CA ASP A 200 9.83 -34.04 -7.38
C ASP A 200 9.85 -34.40 -5.89
N GLY A 201 10.24 -35.61 -5.53
CA GLY A 201 10.36 -36.03 -4.13
C GLY A 201 11.48 -35.36 -3.37
N ASP A 202 11.50 -35.55 -2.05
CA ASP A 202 12.43 -34.86 -1.16
C ASP A 202 13.72 -35.63 -0.87
N ARG A 203 13.99 -36.76 -1.56
CA ARG A 203 15.20 -37.58 -1.38
C ARG A 203 16.43 -36.95 -2.02
N PHE A 204 16.35 -36.59 -3.31
CA PHE A 204 17.45 -35.97 -4.05
C PHE A 204 17.20 -34.46 -4.09
N ILE A 205 17.94 -33.72 -3.28
CA ILE A 205 17.78 -32.26 -3.17
C ILE A 205 18.91 -31.58 -3.92
N GLU A 206 18.57 -30.73 -4.88
CA GLU A 206 19.52 -29.81 -5.51
C GLU A 206 20.08 -28.87 -4.44
N ILE A 207 21.39 -28.94 -4.24
CA ILE A 207 22.12 -28.09 -3.27
C ILE A 207 22.90 -26.97 -3.94
N TRP A 208 23.26 -27.12 -5.23
CA TRP A 208 24.02 -26.14 -5.96
C TRP A 208 23.76 -26.21 -7.46
N ASN A 209 23.52 -25.05 -8.08
CA ASN A 209 23.44 -24.88 -9.53
C ASN A 209 24.63 -24.06 -10.01
N ILE A 210 25.35 -24.54 -11.03
CA ILE A 210 26.51 -23.89 -11.65
C ILE A 210 26.18 -23.64 -13.11
N VAL A 211 26.00 -22.37 -13.45
CA VAL A 211 25.56 -21.92 -14.78
C VAL A 211 26.75 -21.42 -15.57
N PHE A 212 26.88 -21.93 -16.78
CA PHE A 212 27.91 -21.53 -17.74
C PHE A 212 27.30 -20.49 -18.71
N MET A 213 27.36 -19.24 -18.32
CA MET A 213 26.79 -18.12 -19.06
C MET A 213 27.53 -17.94 -20.37
N GLN A 214 26.88 -18.26 -21.47
CA GLN A 214 27.42 -18.19 -22.82
C GLN A 214 26.64 -17.26 -23.73
N TYR A 215 25.36 -17.02 -23.46
CA TYR A 215 24.45 -16.32 -24.35
C TYR A 215 23.71 -15.20 -23.62
N ASN A 216 23.28 -14.21 -24.43
CA ASN A 216 22.29 -13.20 -24.07
C ASN A 216 21.08 -13.41 -24.98
N ARG A 217 19.92 -13.76 -24.39
CA ARG A 217 18.67 -13.89 -25.13
C ARG A 217 18.02 -12.52 -25.30
N ASP A 218 17.72 -12.14 -26.55
CA ASP A 218 17.03 -10.89 -26.88
C ASP A 218 15.49 -11.04 -26.84
N GLU A 219 14.77 -9.93 -27.05
CA GLU A 219 13.28 -9.91 -27.09
C GLU A 219 12.70 -10.76 -28.24
N ALA A 220 13.44 -10.99 -29.31
CA ALA A 220 13.06 -11.85 -30.42
C ALA A 220 13.33 -13.34 -30.14
N GLY A 221 13.97 -13.65 -29.00
CA GLY A 221 14.34 -15.01 -28.60
C GLY A 221 15.66 -15.52 -29.19
N ASN A 222 16.47 -14.66 -29.86
CA ASN A 222 17.76 -15.04 -30.40
C ASN A 222 18.80 -15.20 -29.27
N MET A 223 19.66 -16.19 -29.41
CA MET A 223 20.74 -16.52 -28.49
C MET A 223 22.04 -15.88 -28.96
N ASN A 224 22.29 -14.65 -28.56
CA ASN A 224 23.50 -13.90 -28.93
C ASN A 224 24.65 -14.27 -27.99
N PRO A 225 25.88 -14.52 -28.48
CA PRO A 225 27.01 -14.81 -27.59
C PRO A 225 27.29 -13.66 -26.63
N LEU A 226 27.59 -13.96 -25.37
CA LEU A 226 28.11 -12.97 -24.43
C LEU A 226 29.51 -12.49 -24.85
N PRO A 227 29.94 -11.27 -24.47
CA PRO A 227 31.28 -10.77 -24.74
C PRO A 227 32.41 -11.72 -24.30
N ARG A 228 32.15 -12.43 -23.17
CA ARG A 228 33.05 -13.45 -22.63
C ARG A 228 32.25 -14.55 -21.97
N PRO A 229 32.63 -15.84 -22.14
CA PRO A 229 32.03 -16.92 -21.33
C PRO A 229 32.27 -16.65 -19.86
N SER A 230 31.22 -16.77 -19.07
CA SER A 230 31.21 -16.37 -17.66
C SER A 230 30.56 -17.47 -16.80
N VAL A 231 30.78 -17.41 -15.50
CA VAL A 231 30.21 -18.38 -14.54
C VAL A 231 29.32 -17.64 -13.55
N ASP A 232 28.11 -18.15 -13.39
CA ASP A 232 27.19 -17.82 -12.33
C ASP A 232 26.87 -19.06 -11.51
N THR A 233 26.85 -18.99 -10.20
CA THR A 233 26.45 -20.12 -9.37
C THR A 233 25.46 -19.71 -8.29
N GLY A 234 24.59 -20.64 -7.88
CA GLY A 234 23.64 -20.46 -6.81
C GLY A 234 23.51 -21.67 -5.92
N MET A 235 23.94 -21.52 -4.66
CA MET A 235 23.78 -22.49 -3.58
C MET A 235 22.81 -21.93 -2.52
N GLY A 236 21.69 -22.60 -2.28
CA GLY A 236 20.78 -22.22 -1.20
C GLY A 236 21.40 -22.46 0.17
N LEU A 237 21.58 -21.40 0.97
CA LEU A 237 22.12 -21.52 2.32
C LEU A 237 21.29 -22.46 3.18
N GLU A 238 19.96 -22.34 3.12
CA GLU A 238 19.04 -23.13 3.93
C GLU A 238 19.10 -24.61 3.56
N ARG A 239 19.18 -24.94 2.27
CA ARG A 239 19.35 -26.33 1.80
C ARG A 239 20.69 -26.91 2.25
N MET A 240 21.76 -26.15 2.08
CA MET A 240 23.09 -26.56 2.50
C MET A 240 23.20 -26.72 4.03
N ALA A 241 22.53 -25.85 4.79
CA ALA A 241 22.45 -25.95 6.23
C ALA A 241 21.72 -27.23 6.68
N ALA A 242 20.61 -27.60 6.02
CA ALA A 242 19.91 -28.84 6.32
C ALA A 242 20.81 -30.07 6.14
N VAL A 243 21.55 -30.14 5.03
CA VAL A 243 22.51 -31.24 4.76
C VAL A 243 23.60 -31.27 5.83
N LEU A 244 24.23 -30.13 6.16
CA LEU A 244 25.36 -30.07 7.11
C LEU A 244 24.94 -30.18 8.57
N GLN A 245 23.68 -29.97 8.90
CA GLN A 245 23.10 -30.18 10.22
C GLN A 245 22.45 -31.57 10.35
N HIS A 246 22.51 -32.38 9.30
CA HIS A 246 21.95 -33.74 9.24
C HIS A 246 20.45 -33.77 9.51
N VAL A 247 19.72 -32.77 9.01
CA VAL A 247 18.27 -32.73 9.05
C VAL A 247 17.71 -32.77 7.63
N HIS A 248 16.43 -33.16 7.51
CA HIS A 248 15.83 -33.34 6.20
C HIS A 248 15.12 -32.08 5.68
N SER A 249 14.47 -31.34 6.58
CA SER A 249 13.73 -30.13 6.23
C SER A 249 14.55 -28.86 6.55
N ASN A 250 14.50 -27.87 5.66
CA ASN A 250 15.07 -26.56 5.93
C ASN A 250 14.49 -25.90 7.21
N TYR A 251 13.26 -26.27 7.59
CA TYR A 251 12.62 -25.77 8.80
C TYR A 251 13.19 -26.39 10.10
N GLU A 252 14.11 -27.36 9.99
CA GLU A 252 14.78 -28.01 11.12
C GLU A 252 16.20 -27.47 11.37
N ILE A 253 16.68 -26.53 10.54
CA ILE A 253 17.98 -25.88 10.74
C ILE A 253 17.93 -24.91 11.91
N ASP A 254 19.11 -24.59 12.46
CA ASP A 254 19.28 -23.70 13.62
C ASP A 254 18.50 -22.37 13.50
N LEU A 255 18.59 -21.70 12.36
CA LEU A 255 17.87 -20.47 12.05
C LEU A 255 16.34 -20.63 12.21
N PHE A 256 15.76 -21.65 11.59
CA PHE A 256 14.32 -21.85 11.60
C PHE A 256 13.80 -22.42 12.91
N VAL A 257 14.56 -23.26 13.61
CA VAL A 257 14.18 -23.76 14.94
C VAL A 257 13.92 -22.59 15.90
N ASN A 258 14.82 -21.60 15.92
CA ASN A 258 14.66 -20.41 16.75
C ASN A 258 13.48 -19.52 16.32
N LEU A 259 13.29 -19.32 15.01
CA LEU A 259 12.15 -18.53 14.49
C LEU A 259 10.81 -19.23 14.72
N LEU A 260 10.75 -20.57 14.59
CA LEU A 260 9.55 -21.36 14.88
C LEU A 260 9.16 -21.28 16.35
N ALA A 261 10.14 -21.37 17.26
CA ALA A 261 9.90 -21.19 18.69
C ALA A 261 9.36 -19.79 19.02
N ALA A 262 9.96 -18.75 18.41
CA ALA A 262 9.49 -17.38 18.56
C ALA A 262 8.07 -17.18 17.98
N ALA A 263 7.78 -17.80 16.81
CA ALA A 263 6.45 -17.73 16.18
C ALA A 263 5.39 -18.42 17.05
N ALA A 264 5.71 -19.57 17.62
CA ALA A 264 4.81 -20.27 18.55
C ALA A 264 4.51 -19.41 19.80
N GLN A 265 5.54 -18.79 20.37
CA GLN A 265 5.37 -17.91 21.53
C GLN A 265 4.51 -16.68 21.19
N ALA A 266 4.79 -16.01 20.05
CA ALA A 266 4.04 -14.82 19.61
C ALA A 266 2.55 -15.14 19.37
N VAL A 267 2.26 -16.30 18.77
CA VAL A 267 0.87 -16.76 18.56
C VAL A 267 0.18 -17.07 19.89
N ALA A 268 0.90 -17.69 20.83
CA ALA A 268 0.37 -17.98 22.17
C ALA A 268 0.07 -16.69 22.95
N ASP A 269 0.97 -15.70 22.91
CA ASP A 269 0.79 -14.38 23.54
C ASP A 269 -0.41 -13.62 22.93
N ALA A 270 -0.73 -13.89 21.66
CA ALA A 270 -1.91 -13.35 20.97
C ALA A 270 -3.20 -14.16 21.21
N GLY A 271 -3.20 -15.11 22.15
CA GLY A 271 -4.36 -15.91 22.55
C GLY A 271 -4.54 -17.21 21.78
N GLY A 272 -3.57 -17.60 20.95
CA GLY A 272 -3.60 -18.85 20.18
C GLY A 272 -3.07 -20.07 20.94
N THR A 273 -3.25 -21.23 20.32
CA THR A 273 -2.75 -22.52 20.81
C THR A 273 -1.94 -23.19 19.71
N PRO A 274 -0.68 -22.76 19.49
CA PRO A 274 0.13 -23.26 18.40
C PRO A 274 0.54 -24.73 18.66
N GLU A 275 0.37 -25.57 17.62
CA GLU A 275 0.81 -26.95 17.62
C GLU A 275 2.23 -27.04 17.05
N ALA A 276 3.13 -27.71 17.76
CA ALA A 276 4.51 -27.88 17.31
C ALA A 276 4.55 -28.63 15.97
N GLY A 277 5.37 -28.15 15.03
CA GLY A 277 5.48 -28.73 13.68
C GLY A 277 4.35 -28.33 12.72
N SER A 278 3.38 -27.53 13.15
CA SER A 278 2.30 -27.04 12.29
C SER A 278 2.84 -26.35 11.03
N PRO A 279 2.30 -26.65 9.81
CA PRO A 279 2.59 -25.89 8.60
C PRO A 279 2.37 -24.38 8.76
N SER A 280 1.39 -23.99 9.57
CA SER A 280 1.11 -22.56 9.84
C SER A 280 2.26 -21.86 10.54
N LEU A 281 2.94 -22.50 11.47
CA LEU A 281 4.14 -21.91 12.12
C LEU A 281 5.30 -21.79 11.12
N LYS A 282 5.47 -22.76 10.22
CA LYS A 282 6.49 -22.69 9.16
C LYS A 282 6.26 -21.50 8.24
N VAL A 283 5.00 -21.27 7.83
CA VAL A 283 4.62 -20.08 7.04
C VAL A 283 4.96 -18.78 7.77
N ILE A 284 4.61 -18.67 9.05
CA ILE A 284 4.89 -17.48 9.85
C ILE A 284 6.40 -17.22 9.97
N ALA A 285 7.19 -18.26 10.26
CA ALA A 285 8.65 -18.18 10.40
C ALA A 285 9.36 -17.84 9.09
N ASP A 286 8.85 -18.31 7.95
CA ASP A 286 9.34 -17.93 6.61
C ASP A 286 8.99 -16.48 6.31
N HIS A 287 7.73 -16.10 6.48
CA HIS A 287 7.21 -14.82 6.02
C HIS A 287 7.75 -13.62 6.79
N ILE A 288 8.11 -13.77 8.08
CA ILE A 288 8.74 -12.67 8.82
C ILE A 288 10.07 -12.25 8.18
N ARG A 289 10.83 -13.19 7.58
CA ARG A 289 12.06 -12.90 6.85
C ARG A 289 11.78 -12.06 5.62
N ALA A 290 10.89 -12.54 4.74
CA ALA A 290 10.51 -11.84 3.52
C ALA A 290 9.96 -10.44 3.80
N CYS A 291 9.03 -10.31 4.76
CA CYS A 291 8.43 -9.04 5.13
C CYS A 291 9.47 -8.05 5.65
N SER A 292 10.34 -8.49 6.56
CA SER A 292 11.32 -7.60 7.19
C SER A 292 12.33 -7.04 6.19
N PHE A 293 12.91 -7.89 5.34
CA PHE A 293 13.88 -7.43 4.33
C PHE A 293 13.24 -6.55 3.24
N THR A 294 11.99 -6.85 2.85
CA THR A 294 11.25 -6.00 1.90
C THR A 294 10.98 -4.61 2.48
N ILE A 295 10.65 -4.53 3.79
CA ILE A 295 10.43 -3.25 4.49
C ILE A 295 11.74 -2.48 4.66
N VAL A 296 12.85 -3.16 4.98
CA VAL A 296 14.18 -2.54 5.04
C VAL A 296 14.49 -1.80 3.73
N ASP A 297 14.18 -2.40 2.60
CA ASP A 297 14.42 -1.83 1.28
C ASP A 297 13.37 -0.79 0.84
N GLY A 298 12.54 -0.29 1.78
CA GLY A 298 11.65 0.85 1.57
C GLY A 298 10.26 0.51 1.04
N VAL A 299 9.91 -0.77 0.88
CA VAL A 299 8.56 -1.17 0.48
C VAL A 299 7.61 -1.10 1.66
N VAL A 300 6.42 -0.58 1.45
CA VAL A 300 5.31 -0.59 2.41
C VAL A 300 4.13 -1.37 1.83
N PRO A 301 3.29 -2.01 2.66
CA PRO A 301 2.11 -2.72 2.18
C PRO A 301 1.20 -1.81 1.36
N GLY A 302 0.89 -2.22 0.13
CA GLY A 302 0.12 -1.43 -0.84
C GLY A 302 -0.88 -2.26 -1.64
N ASN A 303 -1.53 -1.62 -2.62
CA ASN A 303 -2.52 -2.29 -3.50
C ASN A 303 -1.93 -2.71 -4.85
N GLU A 304 -0.71 -2.28 -5.17
CA GLU A 304 -0.08 -2.52 -6.47
C GLU A 304 1.42 -2.86 -6.32
N GLY A 305 1.96 -3.51 -7.33
CA GLY A 305 3.39 -3.79 -7.44
C GLY A 305 3.98 -4.52 -6.24
N ARG A 306 5.17 -4.11 -5.83
CA ARG A 306 5.90 -4.70 -4.69
C ARG A 306 5.15 -4.58 -3.36
N GLY A 307 4.44 -3.46 -3.16
CA GLY A 307 3.62 -3.24 -1.96
C GLY A 307 2.46 -4.24 -1.84
N TYR A 308 1.86 -4.60 -2.96
CA TYR A 308 0.82 -5.64 -2.99
C TYR A 308 1.37 -7.02 -2.61
N VAL A 309 2.55 -7.38 -3.14
CA VAL A 309 3.21 -8.65 -2.78
C VAL A 309 3.54 -8.69 -1.30
N LEU A 310 4.12 -7.61 -0.75
CA LEU A 310 4.39 -7.51 0.69
C LEU A 310 3.10 -7.65 1.52
N ARG A 311 2.04 -6.92 1.17
CA ARG A 311 0.74 -7.02 1.85
C ARG A 311 0.20 -8.45 1.83
N ARG A 312 0.31 -9.13 0.71
CA ARG A 312 -0.11 -10.51 0.53
C ARG A 312 0.62 -11.45 1.49
N ILE A 313 1.96 -11.33 1.59
CA ILE A 313 2.78 -12.15 2.48
C ILE A 313 2.42 -11.88 3.96
N VAL A 314 2.30 -10.60 4.36
CA VAL A 314 1.87 -10.23 5.73
C VAL A 314 0.52 -10.83 6.06
N ARG A 315 -0.48 -10.65 5.20
CA ARG A 315 -1.85 -11.15 5.45
C ARG A 315 -1.92 -12.66 5.46
N ARG A 316 -1.08 -13.34 4.66
CA ARG A 316 -0.97 -14.79 4.69
C ARG A 316 -0.43 -15.27 6.04
N ALA A 317 0.63 -14.65 6.56
CA ALA A 317 1.16 -14.97 7.90
C ALA A 317 0.12 -14.70 8.99
N VAL A 318 -0.57 -13.56 8.95
CA VAL A 318 -1.62 -13.21 9.92
C VAL A 318 -2.78 -14.21 9.88
N ARG A 319 -3.23 -14.62 8.69
CA ARG A 319 -4.27 -15.66 8.55
C ARG A 319 -3.85 -16.99 9.16
N HIS A 320 -2.58 -17.40 8.97
CA HIS A 320 -2.07 -18.62 9.61
C HIS A 320 -2.03 -18.51 11.14
N GLY A 321 -1.67 -17.35 11.69
CA GLY A 321 -1.79 -17.09 13.13
C GLY A 321 -3.24 -17.10 13.62
N TYR A 322 -4.16 -16.49 12.85
CA TYR A 322 -5.60 -16.53 13.15
C TYR A 322 -6.15 -17.97 13.15
N LYS A 323 -5.70 -18.81 12.21
CA LYS A 323 -6.02 -20.25 12.16
C LYS A 323 -5.51 -20.99 13.41
N LEU A 324 -4.36 -20.60 13.97
CA LEU A 324 -3.83 -21.12 15.22
C LEU A 324 -4.47 -20.49 16.46
N GLY A 325 -5.46 -19.64 16.31
CA GLY A 325 -6.23 -19.04 17.41
C GLY A 325 -5.79 -17.64 17.84
N ALA A 326 -4.80 -17.03 17.22
CA ALA A 326 -4.43 -15.64 17.52
C ALA A 326 -5.61 -14.69 17.20
N ARG A 327 -5.84 -13.69 18.07
CA ARG A 327 -6.92 -12.71 17.93
C ARG A 327 -6.48 -11.26 18.02
N GLN A 328 -5.18 -11.04 18.06
CA GLN A 328 -4.53 -9.72 18.04
C GLN A 328 -3.21 -9.78 17.27
N PRO A 329 -2.67 -8.62 16.83
CA PRO A 329 -1.40 -8.54 16.11
C PRO A 329 -0.27 -9.25 16.87
N PHE A 330 0.53 -10.02 16.15
CA PHE A 330 1.62 -10.84 16.71
C PHE A 330 2.88 -10.90 15.84
N LEU A 331 2.74 -10.80 14.49
CA LEU A 331 3.85 -10.99 13.55
C LEU A 331 4.96 -9.95 13.78
N TYR A 332 4.58 -8.71 14.08
CA TYR A 332 5.54 -7.64 14.34
C TYR A 332 6.51 -7.96 15.49
N SER A 333 6.07 -8.70 16.50
CA SER A 333 6.92 -9.07 17.65
C SER A 333 8.04 -10.04 17.29
N LEU A 334 7.94 -10.74 16.16
CA LEU A 334 8.97 -11.66 15.66
C LEU A 334 10.19 -10.95 15.07
N VAL A 335 10.10 -9.66 14.78
CA VAL A 335 11.23 -8.88 14.23
C VAL A 335 12.44 -8.93 15.16
N ALA A 336 12.24 -8.83 16.46
CA ALA A 336 13.31 -8.93 17.45
C ALA A 336 14.05 -10.30 17.39
N ALA A 337 13.31 -11.39 17.22
CA ALA A 337 13.88 -12.72 17.06
C ALA A 337 14.67 -12.83 15.73
N LEU A 338 14.14 -12.29 14.64
CA LEU A 338 14.84 -12.24 13.36
C LEU A 338 16.14 -11.43 13.43
N VAL A 339 16.12 -10.27 14.09
CA VAL A 339 17.31 -9.43 14.30
C VAL A 339 18.38 -10.20 15.08
N LYS A 340 17.99 -11.01 16.06
CA LYS A 340 18.92 -11.85 16.81
C LYS A 340 19.59 -12.91 15.92
N GLU A 341 18.85 -13.51 15.00
CA GLU A 341 19.37 -14.60 14.15
C GLU A 341 20.17 -14.07 12.95
N MET A 342 19.75 -12.97 12.33
CA MET A 342 20.29 -12.50 11.06
C MET A 342 20.91 -11.10 11.12
N GLY A 343 20.76 -10.36 12.21
CA GLY A 343 21.20 -8.97 12.33
C GLY A 343 22.71 -8.78 12.37
N GLU A 344 23.51 -9.81 12.60
CA GLU A 344 24.97 -9.76 12.49
C GLU A 344 25.40 -9.77 11.01
N ALA A 345 24.77 -10.62 10.19
CA ALA A 345 25.04 -10.70 8.76
C ALA A 345 24.41 -9.51 7.98
N TYR A 346 23.29 -8.99 8.48
CA TYR A 346 22.51 -7.93 7.86
C TYR A 346 22.21 -6.81 8.87
N PRO A 347 23.15 -5.90 9.13
CA PRO A 347 23.02 -4.84 10.17
C PRO A 347 21.84 -3.90 9.94
N GLU A 348 21.36 -3.79 8.71
CA GLU A 348 20.18 -3.01 8.36
C GLU A 348 18.91 -3.48 9.08
N LEU A 349 18.77 -4.76 9.39
CA LEU A 349 17.64 -5.27 10.19
C LEU A 349 17.63 -4.66 11.59
N LYS A 350 18.80 -4.54 12.22
CA LYS A 350 18.93 -3.95 13.54
C LYS A 350 18.69 -2.45 13.52
N ARG A 351 19.22 -1.77 12.50
CA ARG A 351 19.03 -0.32 12.31
C ARG A 351 17.55 0.04 12.15
N ASP A 352 16.81 -0.74 11.38
CA ASP A 352 15.44 -0.43 10.98
C ASP A 352 14.37 -1.21 11.77
N GLN A 353 14.77 -1.92 12.84
CA GLN A 353 13.87 -2.79 13.61
C GLN A 353 12.57 -2.10 14.02
N ALA A 354 12.64 -0.93 14.65
CA ALA A 354 11.46 -0.21 15.14
C ALA A 354 10.49 0.13 14.01
N ARG A 355 11.01 0.52 12.84
CA ARG A 355 10.22 0.81 11.65
C ARG A 355 9.57 -0.45 11.09
N ILE A 356 10.28 -1.57 11.03
CA ILE A 356 9.73 -2.84 10.56
C ILE A 356 8.56 -3.25 11.46
N GLU A 357 8.74 -3.19 12.78
CA GLU A 357 7.70 -3.50 13.77
C GLU A 357 6.47 -2.60 13.60
N GLU A 358 6.66 -1.30 13.41
CA GLU A 358 5.57 -0.33 13.22
C GLU A 358 4.77 -0.62 11.94
N VAL A 359 5.45 -0.85 10.81
CA VAL A 359 4.81 -1.15 9.52
C VAL A 359 4.02 -2.45 9.59
N LEU A 360 4.59 -3.50 10.15
CA LEU A 360 3.92 -4.78 10.31
C LEU A 360 2.72 -4.66 11.23
N LYS A 361 2.88 -4.08 12.42
CA LYS A 361 1.79 -3.88 13.38
C LYS A 361 0.64 -3.09 12.80
N GLY A 362 0.93 -2.06 11.99
CA GLY A 362 -0.10 -1.26 11.33
C GLY A 362 -0.90 -2.04 10.28
N GLU A 363 -0.27 -2.90 9.48
CA GLU A 363 -0.97 -3.75 8.50
C GLU A 363 -1.72 -4.90 9.18
N GLU A 364 -1.14 -5.52 10.20
CA GLU A 364 -1.79 -6.54 11.01
C GLU A 364 -3.06 -6.03 11.68
N SER A 365 -2.99 -4.88 12.36
CA SER A 365 -4.13 -4.28 13.06
C SER A 365 -5.30 -4.04 12.10
N ARG A 366 -5.02 -3.45 10.95
CA ARG A 366 -6.04 -3.23 9.90
C ARG A 366 -6.65 -4.52 9.37
N PHE A 367 -5.84 -5.58 9.24
CA PHE A 367 -6.35 -6.86 8.77
C PHE A 367 -7.14 -7.59 9.85
N PHE A 368 -6.74 -7.48 11.12
CA PHE A 368 -7.51 -8.04 12.24
C PHE A 368 -8.90 -7.43 12.41
N GLU A 369 -9.12 -6.17 11.99
CA GLU A 369 -10.45 -5.54 11.98
C GLU A 369 -11.43 -6.22 11.00
N THR A 370 -10.91 -6.83 9.94
CA THR A 370 -11.74 -7.38 8.85
C THR A 370 -11.67 -8.90 8.70
N ILE A 371 -10.61 -9.55 9.21
CA ILE A 371 -10.36 -10.99 8.97
C ILE A 371 -11.49 -11.88 9.50
N ALA A 372 -12.05 -11.59 10.68
CA ALA A 372 -13.10 -12.40 11.28
C ALA A 372 -14.37 -12.42 10.41
N ASN A 373 -14.79 -11.24 9.93
CA ASN A 373 -15.95 -11.10 9.04
C ASN A 373 -15.69 -11.72 7.67
N GLY A 374 -14.50 -11.51 7.10
CA GLY A 374 -14.09 -12.10 5.83
C GLY A 374 -14.03 -13.62 5.88
N MET A 375 -13.47 -14.20 6.94
CA MET A 375 -13.45 -15.66 7.15
C MET A 375 -14.87 -16.23 7.32
N SER A 376 -15.72 -15.58 8.10
CA SER A 376 -17.11 -16.01 8.26
C SER A 376 -17.88 -16.00 6.94
N LEU A 377 -17.71 -14.95 6.12
CA LEU A 377 -18.32 -14.85 4.80
C LEU A 377 -17.80 -15.96 3.85
N LEU A 378 -16.49 -16.21 3.86
CA LEU A 378 -15.89 -17.25 3.04
C LEU A 378 -16.38 -18.65 3.47
N GLU A 379 -16.42 -18.94 4.77
CA GLU A 379 -16.92 -20.20 5.30
C GLU A 379 -18.39 -20.45 4.95
N GLN A 380 -19.21 -19.41 5.04
CA GLN A 380 -20.62 -19.48 4.62
C GLN A 380 -20.74 -19.74 3.11
N ALA A 381 -19.97 -19.00 2.29
CA ALA A 381 -19.99 -19.18 0.84
C ALA A 381 -19.52 -20.60 0.43
N LEU A 382 -18.52 -21.17 1.12
CA LEU A 382 -18.08 -22.53 0.88
C LEU A 382 -19.11 -23.58 1.31
N ALA A 383 -19.82 -23.34 2.42
CA ALA A 383 -20.92 -24.21 2.86
C ALA A 383 -22.11 -24.19 1.88
N ASP A 384 -22.38 -23.03 1.28
CA ASP A 384 -23.51 -22.83 0.35
C ASP A 384 -23.23 -23.39 -1.06
N LEU A 385 -22.02 -23.91 -1.34
CA LEU A 385 -21.67 -24.49 -2.64
C LEU A 385 -22.44 -25.78 -2.98
N ASN A 386 -23.07 -26.42 -1.98
CA ASN A 386 -23.97 -27.57 -2.18
C ASN A 386 -23.38 -28.68 -3.11
N GLY A 387 -22.10 -29.02 -2.88
CA GLY A 387 -21.40 -30.07 -3.64
C GLY A 387 -20.66 -29.58 -4.90
N LYS A 388 -20.72 -28.31 -5.22
CA LYS A 388 -19.77 -27.69 -6.18
C LYS A 388 -18.41 -27.53 -5.54
N THR A 389 -17.36 -27.62 -6.35
CA THR A 389 -15.96 -27.54 -5.89
C THR A 389 -15.28 -26.22 -6.29
N VAL A 390 -16.02 -25.29 -6.88
CA VAL A 390 -15.49 -24.01 -7.36
C VAL A 390 -16.24 -22.86 -6.69
N LEU A 391 -15.52 -22.00 -5.97
CA LEU A 391 -16.04 -20.74 -5.43
C LEU A 391 -16.14 -19.70 -6.56
N ASP A 392 -17.26 -19.00 -6.68
CA ASP A 392 -17.47 -18.01 -7.72
C ASP A 392 -16.58 -16.77 -7.58
N GLY A 393 -16.19 -16.21 -8.75
CA GLY A 393 -15.27 -15.08 -8.80
C GLY A 393 -15.82 -13.77 -8.22
N GLU A 394 -17.14 -13.56 -8.22
CA GLU A 394 -17.76 -12.36 -7.63
C GLU A 394 -17.67 -12.39 -6.09
N THR A 395 -17.85 -13.55 -5.48
CA THR A 395 -17.63 -13.75 -4.04
C THR A 395 -16.16 -13.54 -3.67
N ALA A 396 -15.23 -14.08 -4.46
CA ALA A 396 -13.79 -13.86 -4.28
C ALA A 396 -13.43 -12.37 -4.42
N PHE A 397 -14.03 -11.68 -5.40
CA PHE A 397 -13.85 -10.23 -5.58
C PHE A 397 -14.39 -9.44 -4.38
N ARG A 398 -15.56 -9.76 -3.86
CA ARG A 398 -16.11 -9.09 -2.66
C ARG A 398 -15.21 -9.29 -1.43
N LEU A 399 -14.65 -10.48 -1.26
CA LEU A 399 -13.67 -10.75 -0.20
C LEU A 399 -12.43 -9.88 -0.36
N HIS A 400 -11.94 -9.71 -1.58
CA HIS A 400 -10.78 -8.86 -1.90
C HIS A 400 -11.08 -7.37 -1.68
N ASP A 401 -12.16 -6.87 -2.27
CA ASP A 401 -12.48 -5.43 -2.31
C ASP A 401 -12.94 -4.90 -0.94
N THR A 402 -13.81 -5.64 -0.24
CA THR A 402 -14.45 -5.17 1.00
C THR A 402 -13.67 -5.59 2.25
N PHE A 403 -13.15 -6.80 2.29
CA PHE A 403 -12.48 -7.35 3.48
C PHE A 403 -10.97 -7.42 3.35
N GLY A 404 -10.44 -7.06 2.19
CA GLY A 404 -9.00 -7.05 1.95
C GLY A 404 -8.36 -8.45 1.96
N PHE A 405 -9.12 -9.47 1.57
CA PHE A 405 -8.60 -10.82 1.32
C PHE A 405 -7.99 -10.89 -0.08
N PRO A 406 -6.68 -11.01 -0.23
CA PRO A 406 -6.08 -11.30 -1.52
C PRO A 406 -6.67 -12.58 -2.13
N LEU A 407 -6.74 -12.64 -3.47
CA LEU A 407 -7.32 -13.80 -4.17
C LEU A 407 -6.64 -15.11 -3.79
N ASP A 408 -5.30 -15.10 -3.72
CA ASP A 408 -4.50 -16.27 -3.34
C ASP A 408 -4.75 -16.73 -1.89
N LEU A 409 -5.07 -15.79 -0.98
CA LEU A 409 -5.49 -16.16 0.38
C LEU A 409 -6.84 -16.90 0.38
N THR A 410 -7.78 -16.44 -0.46
CA THR A 410 -9.06 -17.12 -0.67
C THR A 410 -8.81 -18.49 -1.32
N ALA A 411 -7.93 -18.57 -2.32
CA ALA A 411 -7.55 -19.82 -2.97
C ALA A 411 -6.88 -20.81 -2.02
N ASP A 412 -6.00 -20.35 -1.11
CA ASP A 412 -5.38 -21.19 -0.07
C ASP A 412 -6.44 -21.83 0.84
N VAL A 413 -7.45 -21.06 1.27
CA VAL A 413 -8.55 -21.60 2.11
C VAL A 413 -9.38 -22.61 1.34
N CYS A 414 -9.66 -22.35 0.05
CA CYS A 414 -10.37 -23.26 -0.81
C CYS A 414 -9.60 -24.57 -1.02
N ARG A 415 -8.30 -24.48 -1.30
CA ARG A 415 -7.40 -25.62 -1.51
C ARG A 415 -7.30 -26.52 -0.27
N GLU A 416 -7.21 -25.94 0.94
CA GLU A 416 -7.21 -26.70 2.20
C GLU A 416 -8.48 -27.56 2.39
N ARG A 417 -9.56 -27.23 1.64
CA ARG A 417 -10.84 -27.96 1.65
C ARG A 417 -11.11 -28.75 0.37
N GLY A 418 -10.10 -28.89 -0.51
CA GLY A 418 -10.23 -29.59 -1.78
C GLY A 418 -11.08 -28.83 -2.82
N MET A 419 -11.16 -27.50 -2.71
CA MET A 419 -11.93 -26.62 -3.58
C MET A 419 -11.02 -25.69 -4.38
N THR A 420 -11.56 -25.07 -5.45
CA THR A 420 -10.86 -24.06 -6.27
C THR A 420 -11.65 -22.76 -6.34
N VAL A 421 -11.07 -21.73 -6.93
CA VAL A 421 -11.70 -20.41 -7.13
C VAL A 421 -11.82 -20.14 -8.63
N ASP A 422 -12.91 -19.50 -9.06
CA ASP A 422 -13.09 -18.97 -10.41
C ASP A 422 -12.28 -17.69 -10.60
N GLU A 423 -11.00 -17.83 -10.97
CA GLU A 423 -10.07 -16.71 -11.18
C GLU A 423 -10.50 -15.84 -12.36
N ALA A 424 -11.07 -16.42 -13.44
CA ALA A 424 -11.53 -15.67 -14.60
C ALA A 424 -12.72 -14.75 -14.25
N GLY A 425 -13.65 -15.23 -13.42
CA GLY A 425 -14.74 -14.43 -12.88
C GLY A 425 -14.24 -13.32 -11.96
N PHE A 426 -13.24 -13.58 -11.14
CA PHE A 426 -12.58 -12.57 -10.32
C PHE A 426 -11.94 -11.46 -11.17
N ASP A 427 -11.16 -11.82 -12.19
CA ASP A 427 -10.50 -10.87 -13.08
C ASP A 427 -11.52 -10.00 -13.84
N THR A 428 -12.66 -10.57 -14.23
CA THR A 428 -13.75 -9.82 -14.85
C THR A 428 -14.35 -8.79 -13.90
N ALA A 429 -14.56 -9.14 -12.63
CA ALA A 429 -15.06 -8.22 -11.59
C ALA A 429 -14.05 -7.10 -11.31
N MET A 430 -12.76 -7.42 -11.24
CA MET A 430 -11.66 -6.46 -11.09
C MET A 430 -11.55 -5.49 -12.27
N ALA A 431 -11.71 -5.98 -13.50
CA ALA A 431 -11.70 -5.14 -14.71
C ALA A 431 -12.87 -4.13 -14.69
N ARG A 432 -14.07 -4.58 -14.32
CA ARG A 432 -15.26 -3.73 -14.15
C ARG A 432 -15.03 -2.61 -13.15
N GLN A 433 -14.43 -2.92 -11.98
CA GLN A 433 -14.10 -1.91 -10.98
C GLN A 433 -13.10 -0.88 -11.50
N ARG A 434 -12.03 -1.33 -12.19
CA ARG A 434 -11.03 -0.44 -12.80
C ARG A 434 -11.65 0.48 -13.83
N GLU A 435 -12.58 -0.02 -14.64
CA GLU A 435 -13.29 0.78 -15.65
C GLU A 435 -14.19 1.83 -15.00
N GLN A 436 -14.92 1.48 -13.94
CA GLN A 436 -15.72 2.41 -13.14
C GLN A 436 -14.85 3.49 -12.48
N ALA A 437 -13.70 3.12 -11.94
CA ALA A 437 -12.74 4.05 -11.36
C ALA A 437 -12.15 5.00 -12.44
N ARG A 438 -11.84 4.50 -13.64
CA ARG A 438 -11.40 5.32 -14.79
C ARG A 438 -12.49 6.26 -15.28
N ALA A 439 -13.74 5.79 -15.35
CA ALA A 439 -14.88 6.62 -15.76
C ALA A 439 -15.19 7.74 -14.76
N ALA A 440 -14.96 7.51 -13.47
CA ALA A 440 -15.07 8.52 -12.41
C ALA A 440 -13.90 9.52 -12.41
N GLY A 441 -12.73 9.13 -12.88
CA GLY A 441 -11.57 9.99 -13.10
C GLY A 441 -11.70 10.69 -14.47
N ARG A 442 -12.01 11.99 -14.47
CA ARG A 442 -12.03 12.82 -15.70
C ARG A 442 -10.61 13.03 -16.24
N PHE A 443 -9.93 11.99 -16.69
CA PHE A 443 -8.77 12.14 -17.57
C PHE A 443 -9.27 12.14 -19.01
N LYS A 444 -9.36 13.33 -19.61
CA LYS A 444 -9.40 13.44 -21.07
C LYS A 444 -8.05 12.94 -21.57
N GLY A 445 -8.01 11.76 -22.18
CA GLY A 445 -6.86 11.28 -22.90
C GLY A 445 -6.51 12.31 -23.98
N ALA A 446 -5.29 12.87 -23.87
CA ALA A 446 -4.76 13.68 -24.96
C ALA A 446 -4.74 12.79 -26.22
N SER A 447 -5.41 13.24 -27.26
CA SER A 447 -5.25 12.66 -28.61
C SER A 447 -3.76 12.73 -28.93
N LEU A 448 -3.11 11.61 -29.21
CA LEU A 448 -1.73 11.57 -29.70
C LEU A 448 -1.67 12.31 -31.03
N LEU A 449 -1.08 13.52 -31.01
CA LEU A 449 -0.85 14.29 -32.23
C LEU A 449 0.33 13.65 -32.96
N GLU A 450 0.14 13.32 -34.23
CA GLU A 450 1.22 12.84 -35.09
C GLU A 450 2.04 14.02 -35.61
N TYR A 451 3.35 13.99 -35.39
CA TYR A 451 4.28 15.01 -35.85
C TYR A 451 5.59 14.36 -36.26
N ASP A 452 6.06 14.65 -37.47
CA ASP A 452 7.29 14.13 -38.09
C ASP A 452 8.32 15.21 -38.46
N GLY A 453 8.10 16.44 -37.99
CA GLY A 453 8.93 17.60 -38.29
C GLY A 453 10.12 17.77 -37.33
N ALA A 454 10.73 18.96 -37.38
CA ALA A 454 11.88 19.32 -36.55
C ALA A 454 11.52 19.45 -35.06
N ALA A 455 12.49 19.12 -34.18
CA ALA A 455 12.36 19.26 -32.74
C ALA A 455 12.27 20.75 -32.30
N THR A 456 11.60 20.99 -31.19
CA THR A 456 11.53 22.29 -30.51
C THR A 456 12.80 22.50 -29.69
N ARG A 457 13.51 23.60 -29.88
CA ARG A 457 14.62 24.02 -29.04
C ARG A 457 14.11 24.80 -27.84
N PHE A 458 14.24 24.23 -26.66
CA PHE A 458 13.86 24.91 -25.42
C PHE A 458 14.91 25.91 -24.95
N VAL A 459 14.47 27.12 -24.65
CA VAL A 459 15.32 28.24 -24.15
C VAL A 459 14.80 28.84 -22.84
N GLY A 460 13.74 28.29 -22.30
CA GLY A 460 13.01 28.84 -21.15
C GLY A 460 13.67 28.64 -19.78
N TYR A 461 14.90 28.11 -19.73
CA TYR A 461 15.72 28.20 -18.51
C TYR A 461 16.35 29.57 -18.38
N ASP A 462 16.69 30.22 -19.51
CA ASP A 462 17.46 31.47 -19.54
C ASP A 462 16.60 32.69 -19.83
N VAL A 463 15.55 32.51 -20.67
CA VAL A 463 14.71 33.63 -21.15
C VAL A 463 13.22 33.27 -21.08
N LEU A 464 12.39 34.27 -20.84
CA LEU A 464 10.92 34.15 -20.84
C LEU A 464 10.28 34.63 -22.13
N THR A 465 11.05 35.23 -23.04
CA THR A 465 10.61 35.73 -24.33
C THR A 465 11.63 35.33 -25.40
N ALA A 466 11.15 34.78 -26.50
CA ALA A 466 12.00 34.40 -27.62
C ALA A 466 11.28 34.61 -28.97
N PRO A 467 12.02 35.00 -30.05
CA PRO A 467 11.49 34.91 -31.40
C PRO A 467 11.41 33.42 -31.78
N ALA A 468 10.33 33.05 -32.47
CA ALA A 468 10.07 31.70 -32.89
C ALA A 468 9.39 31.67 -34.25
N LYS A 469 9.47 30.50 -34.91
CA LYS A 469 8.79 30.18 -36.15
C LYS A 469 7.80 29.05 -35.94
N VAL A 470 6.59 29.20 -36.50
CA VAL A 470 5.55 28.17 -36.45
C VAL A 470 5.93 27.01 -37.38
N LEU A 471 6.09 25.82 -36.83
CA LEU A 471 6.41 24.59 -37.53
C LEU A 471 5.19 23.80 -37.94
N ALA A 472 4.16 23.74 -37.08
CA ALA A 472 2.91 23.03 -37.31
C ALA A 472 1.76 23.64 -36.52
N LEU A 473 0.56 23.46 -37.02
CA LEU A 473 -0.71 23.87 -36.39
C LEU A 473 -1.68 22.69 -36.38
N TYR A 474 -2.41 22.56 -35.26
CA TYR A 474 -3.47 21.54 -35.12
C TYR A 474 -4.75 22.18 -34.63
N ARG A 475 -5.90 21.69 -35.17
CA ARG A 475 -7.24 22.00 -34.72
C ARG A 475 -8.04 20.71 -34.61
N ASP A 476 -8.67 20.46 -33.45
CA ASP A 476 -9.43 19.23 -33.17
C ASP A 476 -8.59 17.95 -33.40
N GLY A 477 -7.30 18.01 -33.06
CA GLY A 477 -6.36 16.89 -33.20
C GLY A 477 -5.87 16.63 -34.63
N LYS A 478 -6.22 17.47 -35.62
CA LYS A 478 -5.81 17.31 -37.03
C LYS A 478 -4.89 18.46 -37.46
N PRO A 479 -3.87 18.18 -38.28
CA PRO A 479 -3.01 19.21 -38.81
C PRO A 479 -3.80 20.17 -39.72
N VAL A 480 -3.49 21.47 -39.64
CA VAL A 480 -4.08 22.53 -40.43
C VAL A 480 -3.02 23.53 -40.89
N ASP A 481 -3.21 24.21 -42.01
CA ASP A 481 -2.27 25.21 -42.55
C ASP A 481 -2.40 26.55 -41.84
N ALA A 482 -3.58 26.85 -41.27
CA ALA A 482 -3.85 28.10 -40.58
C ALA A 482 -4.91 27.99 -39.51
N LEU A 483 -4.81 28.85 -38.47
CA LEU A 483 -5.86 29.14 -37.50
C LEU A 483 -6.41 30.57 -37.73
N GLN A 484 -7.72 30.76 -37.44
CA GLN A 484 -8.41 32.04 -37.53
C GLN A 484 -8.81 32.53 -36.13
N ALA A 485 -9.07 33.82 -35.99
CA ALA A 485 -9.52 34.39 -34.73
C ALA A 485 -10.78 33.66 -34.22
N GLY A 486 -10.71 33.18 -32.96
CA GLY A 486 -11.72 32.37 -32.32
C GLY A 486 -11.39 30.87 -32.28
N ASP A 487 -10.49 30.38 -33.12
CA ASP A 487 -10.09 28.96 -33.16
C ASP A 487 -9.29 28.57 -31.88
N GLU A 488 -9.60 27.42 -31.36
CA GLU A 488 -8.75 26.71 -30.41
C GLU A 488 -7.83 25.76 -31.20
N GLY A 489 -6.55 25.67 -30.76
CA GLY A 489 -5.59 24.83 -31.47
C GLY A 489 -4.29 24.60 -30.70
N VAL A 490 -3.40 23.87 -31.36
CA VAL A 490 -2.06 23.58 -30.84
C VAL A 490 -1.03 24.12 -31.85
N VAL A 491 -0.06 24.85 -31.33
CA VAL A 491 1.03 25.45 -32.11
C VAL A 491 2.34 24.76 -31.76
N VAL A 492 3.07 24.26 -32.75
CA VAL A 492 4.44 23.76 -32.62
C VAL A 492 5.43 24.83 -33.09
N LEU A 493 6.43 25.11 -32.28
CA LEU A 493 7.45 26.13 -32.53
C LEU A 493 8.84 25.51 -32.70
N ASP A 494 9.72 26.13 -33.50
CA ASP A 494 11.14 25.76 -33.63
C ASP A 494 11.94 26.11 -32.36
N VAL A 495 11.61 27.24 -31.71
CA VAL A 495 12.21 27.71 -30.45
C VAL A 495 11.09 28.06 -29.49
N SER A 496 11.22 27.60 -28.23
CA SER A 496 10.20 27.89 -27.22
C SER A 496 10.81 28.26 -25.87
N PRO A 497 10.37 29.37 -25.26
CA PRO A 497 10.66 29.68 -23.86
C PRO A 497 9.68 29.01 -22.88
N PHE A 498 8.60 28.38 -23.39
CA PHE A 498 7.58 27.73 -22.57
C PHE A 498 8.08 26.38 -22.05
N TYR A 499 7.93 26.11 -20.78
CA TYR A 499 8.15 24.78 -20.19
C TYR A 499 6.96 23.88 -20.52
N ALA A 500 7.21 22.75 -21.13
CA ALA A 500 6.19 21.73 -21.37
C ALA A 500 6.05 20.83 -20.16
N GLU A 501 4.82 20.49 -19.77
CA GLU A 501 4.51 19.67 -18.60
C GLU A 501 5.39 18.43 -18.51
N SER A 502 6.10 18.30 -17.42
CA SER A 502 7.02 17.18 -17.16
C SER A 502 7.41 17.12 -15.69
N GLY A 503 7.67 15.91 -15.17
CA GLY A 503 8.19 15.72 -13.81
C GLY A 503 7.29 16.30 -12.71
N GLY A 504 5.99 16.41 -12.94
CA GLY A 504 5.00 16.96 -12.01
C GLY A 504 4.86 18.49 -12.06
N GLN A 505 5.72 19.22 -12.79
CA GLN A 505 5.53 20.65 -13.03
C GLN A 505 4.61 20.87 -14.22
N VAL A 506 3.55 21.67 -14.04
CA VAL A 506 2.59 22.04 -15.09
C VAL A 506 3.22 22.83 -16.23
N GLY A 507 2.61 22.78 -17.42
CA GLY A 507 3.00 23.56 -18.57
C GLY A 507 2.81 25.06 -18.37
N ASP A 508 3.64 25.86 -19.08
CA ASP A 508 3.53 27.30 -19.00
C ASP A 508 2.37 27.83 -19.81
N HIS A 509 1.90 28.96 -19.36
CA HIS A 509 0.94 29.81 -20.06
C HIS A 509 1.64 31.08 -20.59
N GLY A 510 1.04 31.75 -21.57
CA GLY A 510 1.54 32.99 -22.07
C GLY A 510 0.90 33.41 -23.39
N LEU A 511 1.71 34.03 -24.24
CA LEU A 511 1.22 34.66 -25.47
C LEU A 511 2.16 34.37 -26.64
N LEU A 512 1.59 34.05 -27.81
CA LEU A 512 2.28 34.18 -29.10
C LEU A 512 1.72 35.38 -29.81
N SER A 513 2.58 36.31 -30.23
CA SER A 513 2.19 37.57 -30.91
C SER A 513 3.00 37.79 -32.16
N ALA A 514 2.43 38.47 -33.12
CA ALA A 514 3.20 38.96 -34.26
C ALA A 514 3.96 40.25 -33.89
N PRO A 515 5.12 40.52 -34.55
CA PRO A 515 5.90 41.73 -34.27
C PRO A 515 5.11 43.06 -34.46
N ASN A 516 4.07 43.04 -35.30
CA ASN A 516 3.20 44.20 -35.56
C ASN A 516 1.97 44.26 -34.65
N GLY A 517 1.81 43.33 -33.70
CA GLY A 517 0.66 43.25 -32.80
C GLY A 517 -0.64 42.79 -33.41
N ALA A 518 -0.67 42.45 -34.72
CA ALA A 518 -1.87 42.03 -35.42
C ALA A 518 -2.35 40.60 -35.08
N LEU A 519 -1.52 39.81 -34.40
CA LEU A 519 -1.78 38.42 -33.97
C LEU A 519 -1.68 38.29 -32.46
N ARG A 520 -2.64 37.59 -31.90
CA ARG A 520 -2.64 37.24 -30.46
C ARG A 520 -3.20 35.83 -30.29
N PHE A 521 -2.31 34.90 -29.98
CA PHE A 521 -2.65 33.52 -29.57
C PHE A 521 -2.36 33.34 -28.09
N ALA A 522 -3.41 33.19 -27.29
CA ALA A 522 -3.28 32.96 -25.84
C ALA A 522 -2.96 31.49 -25.58
N VAL A 523 -1.77 31.23 -25.06
CA VAL A 523 -1.32 29.89 -24.64
C VAL A 523 -1.87 29.63 -23.24
N THR A 524 -2.71 28.59 -23.13
CA THR A 524 -3.33 28.19 -21.86
C THR A 524 -2.72 26.91 -21.29
N ASP A 525 -1.86 26.22 -22.03
CA ASP A 525 -1.09 25.06 -21.57
C ASP A 525 0.04 24.74 -22.57
N THR A 526 1.08 24.07 -22.08
CA THR A 526 2.17 23.58 -22.91
C THR A 526 2.47 22.13 -22.59
N GLN A 527 2.30 21.24 -23.57
CA GLN A 527 2.40 19.79 -23.42
C GLN A 527 3.47 19.21 -24.36
N LYS A 528 4.07 18.09 -23.99
CA LYS A 528 4.95 17.33 -24.90
C LYS A 528 4.11 16.53 -25.89
N ILE A 529 4.29 16.76 -27.19
CA ILE A 529 3.79 15.89 -28.24
C ILE A 529 4.71 14.67 -28.38
N GLN A 530 6.02 14.91 -28.33
CA GLN A 530 7.09 13.92 -28.30
C GLN A 530 8.16 14.38 -27.30
N ALA A 531 9.15 13.54 -27.02
CA ALA A 531 10.22 13.86 -26.06
C ALA A 531 10.88 15.23 -26.30
N THR A 532 11.02 15.61 -27.58
CA THR A 532 11.68 16.85 -28.03
C THR A 532 10.76 17.80 -28.82
N VAL A 533 9.45 17.56 -28.84
CA VAL A 533 8.46 18.39 -29.57
C VAL A 533 7.38 18.87 -28.64
N TRP A 534 7.17 20.17 -28.59
CA TRP A 534 6.25 20.80 -27.65
C TRP A 534 5.06 21.44 -28.37
N GLY A 535 3.85 21.15 -27.86
CA GLY A 535 2.59 21.70 -28.31
C GLY A 535 2.12 22.81 -27.38
N HIS A 536 1.94 24.02 -27.90
CA HIS A 536 1.38 25.16 -27.20
C HIS A 536 -0.11 25.17 -27.44
N HIS A 537 -0.89 24.74 -26.45
CA HIS A 537 -2.34 24.68 -26.51
C HIS A 537 -2.93 26.03 -26.17
N GLY A 538 -3.93 26.48 -26.92
CA GLY A 538 -4.52 27.77 -26.65
C GLY A 538 -5.57 28.19 -27.67
N ARG A 539 -5.89 29.50 -27.68
CA ARG A 539 -6.88 30.10 -28.53
C ARG A 539 -6.32 31.30 -29.26
N LEU A 540 -6.62 31.40 -30.57
CA LEU A 540 -6.31 32.58 -31.33
C LEU A 540 -7.37 33.67 -31.07
N GLU A 541 -6.99 34.69 -30.32
CA GLU A 541 -7.89 35.80 -29.92
C GLU A 541 -8.03 36.83 -31.01
N ALA A 542 -6.96 37.07 -31.83
CA ALA A 542 -6.96 38.04 -32.88
C ALA A 542 -6.01 37.63 -34.01
N GLY A 543 -6.34 38.02 -35.24
CA GLY A 543 -5.54 37.80 -36.41
C GLY A 543 -5.74 36.43 -37.06
N SER A 544 -4.74 36.01 -37.84
CA SER A 544 -4.63 34.70 -38.48
C SER A 544 -3.22 34.18 -38.30
N LEU A 545 -3.06 32.91 -37.96
CA LEU A 545 -1.76 32.26 -37.71
C LEU A 545 -1.56 31.14 -38.73
N LYS A 546 -0.43 31.14 -39.46
CA LYS A 546 -0.10 30.14 -40.47
C LYS A 546 1.20 29.42 -40.17
N VAL A 547 1.33 28.22 -40.73
CA VAL A 547 2.61 27.50 -40.71
C VAL A 547 3.67 28.34 -41.43
N GLY A 548 4.83 28.50 -40.78
CA GLY A 548 5.93 29.32 -41.29
C GLY A 548 5.96 30.76 -40.77
N ASP A 549 4.90 31.24 -40.13
CA ASP A 549 4.83 32.59 -39.55
C ASP A 549 5.90 32.78 -38.43
N ALA A 550 6.45 33.99 -38.41
CA ALA A 550 7.34 34.44 -37.30
C ALA A 550 6.49 35.00 -36.17
N VAL A 551 6.70 34.55 -34.98
CA VAL A 551 6.01 35.00 -33.76
C VAL A 551 7.01 35.35 -32.66
N THR A 552 6.57 36.18 -31.74
CA THR A 552 7.23 36.36 -30.44
C THR A 552 6.50 35.50 -29.41
N ALA A 553 7.20 34.53 -28.84
CA ALA A 553 6.72 33.65 -27.80
C ALA A 553 7.07 34.23 -26.43
N GLU A 554 6.08 34.53 -25.60
CA GLU A 554 6.23 35.20 -24.31
C GLU A 554 5.51 34.42 -23.21
N VAL A 555 6.28 33.94 -22.23
CA VAL A 555 5.76 33.21 -21.05
C VAL A 555 5.17 34.20 -20.05
N ASN A 556 4.05 33.84 -19.40
CA ASN A 556 3.51 34.58 -18.26
C ASN A 556 4.49 34.55 -17.09
N ALA A 557 5.31 35.61 -16.95
CA ALA A 557 6.38 35.70 -15.98
C ALA A 557 5.88 35.53 -14.53
N ALA A 558 4.72 36.11 -14.20
CA ALA A 558 4.16 36.06 -12.86
C ALA A 558 3.75 34.63 -12.46
N ARG A 559 3.11 33.93 -13.41
CA ARG A 559 2.72 32.52 -13.22
C ARG A 559 3.93 31.60 -13.14
N ARG A 560 4.91 31.75 -14.03
CA ARG A 560 6.17 31.01 -14.01
C ARG A 560 6.92 31.21 -12.70
N ALA A 561 7.02 32.42 -12.18
CA ALA A 561 7.70 32.72 -10.92
C ALA A 561 7.05 32.00 -9.73
N LYS A 562 5.70 31.94 -9.68
CA LYS A 562 4.99 31.19 -8.66
C LYS A 562 5.27 29.68 -8.76
N THR A 563 5.17 29.11 -9.96
CA THR A 563 5.47 27.69 -10.22
C THR A 563 6.91 27.34 -9.84
N THR A 564 7.86 28.18 -10.21
CA THR A 564 9.29 28.01 -9.90
C THR A 564 9.57 27.98 -8.38
N ARG A 565 8.88 28.84 -7.60
CA ARG A 565 8.97 28.83 -6.13
C ARG A 565 8.44 27.52 -5.56
N ASN A 566 7.26 27.10 -5.99
CA ASN A 566 6.64 25.84 -5.55
C ASN A 566 7.52 24.64 -5.91
N HIS A 567 8.13 24.61 -7.11
CA HIS A 567 9.02 23.52 -7.51
C HIS A 567 10.26 23.45 -6.63
N SER A 568 10.93 24.58 -6.41
CA SER A 568 12.12 24.60 -5.56
C SER A 568 11.81 24.24 -4.12
N ALA A 569 10.65 24.68 -3.60
CA ALA A 569 10.18 24.27 -2.29
C ALA A 569 9.89 22.77 -2.19
N THR A 570 9.48 22.11 -3.28
CA THR A 570 9.24 20.67 -3.31
C THR A 570 10.52 19.88 -3.03
N HIS A 571 11.66 20.29 -3.58
CA HIS A 571 12.96 19.67 -3.29
C HIS A 571 13.33 19.81 -1.80
N LEU A 572 13.16 21.02 -1.23
CA LEU A 572 13.42 21.24 0.19
C LEU A 572 12.46 20.43 1.08
N LEU A 573 11.18 20.34 0.69
CA LEU A 573 10.17 19.55 1.37
C LEU A 573 10.52 18.06 1.36
N HIS A 574 10.90 17.51 0.20
CA HIS A 574 11.29 16.10 0.07
C HIS A 574 12.43 15.75 1.03
N LYS A 575 13.48 16.58 1.06
CA LYS A 575 14.59 16.39 1.99
C LYS A 575 14.17 16.50 3.45
N ALA A 576 13.39 17.54 3.80
CA ALA A 576 12.92 17.73 5.17
C ALA A 576 12.05 16.57 5.66
N LEU A 577 11.17 16.04 4.79
CA LEU A 577 10.38 14.85 5.09
C LEU A 577 11.28 13.63 5.37
N ARG A 578 12.33 13.40 4.57
CA ARG A 578 13.30 12.33 4.83
C ARG A 578 14.05 12.51 6.14
N GLN A 579 14.43 13.73 6.47
CA GLN A 579 15.15 14.02 7.72
C GLN A 579 14.26 13.80 8.96
N VAL A 580 12.99 14.15 8.89
CA VAL A 580 12.05 14.05 10.04
C VAL A 580 11.45 12.66 10.16
N LEU A 581 11.04 12.05 9.04
CA LEU A 581 10.30 10.80 9.02
C LEU A 581 11.18 9.57 8.74
N GLY A 582 12.37 9.77 8.14
CA GLY A 582 13.34 8.71 7.82
C GLY A 582 13.54 8.48 6.32
N ASP A 583 14.60 7.72 5.99
CA ASP A 583 15.05 7.48 4.61
C ASP A 583 14.08 6.70 3.72
N HIS A 584 13.06 6.08 4.31
CA HIS A 584 12.00 5.39 3.57
C HIS A 584 11.08 6.33 2.79
N VAL A 585 11.10 7.62 3.11
CA VAL A 585 10.32 8.61 2.37
C VAL A 585 10.85 8.69 0.94
N ALA A 586 10.01 8.28 0.01
CA ALA A 586 10.28 8.35 -1.43
C ALA A 586 9.07 8.97 -2.13
N GLN A 587 9.32 9.81 -3.11
CA GLN A 587 8.27 10.41 -3.94
C GLN A 587 7.45 9.33 -4.64
N LYS A 588 6.12 9.44 -4.57
CA LYS A 588 5.15 8.59 -5.30
C LYS A 588 4.35 9.37 -6.31
N GLY A 589 4.32 10.68 -6.19
CA GLY A 589 3.70 11.60 -7.12
C GLY A 589 4.03 13.03 -6.75
N SER A 590 3.96 13.93 -7.73
CA SER A 590 4.13 15.37 -7.52
C SER A 590 3.23 16.13 -8.46
N LEU A 591 2.72 17.26 -8.00
CA LEU A 591 2.10 18.29 -8.83
C LEU A 591 2.62 19.63 -8.35
N VAL A 592 3.16 20.39 -9.27
CA VAL A 592 3.69 21.72 -9.00
C VAL A 592 3.01 22.70 -9.95
N ASP A 593 2.17 23.57 -9.40
CA ASP A 593 1.47 24.61 -10.14
C ASP A 593 1.71 25.99 -9.51
N PRO A 594 1.16 27.09 -10.05
CA PRO A 594 1.35 28.43 -9.48
C PRO A 594 0.76 28.64 -8.09
N ASP A 595 -0.25 27.86 -7.73
CA ASP A 595 -1.03 28.08 -6.52
C ASP A 595 -0.50 27.26 -5.34
N HIS A 596 -0.03 26.01 -5.63
CA HIS A 596 0.47 25.10 -4.59
C HIS A 596 1.46 24.07 -5.14
N THR A 597 2.13 23.37 -4.23
CA THR A 597 2.83 22.13 -4.53
C THR A 597 2.14 20.98 -3.77
N ARG A 598 1.91 19.88 -4.48
CA ARG A 598 1.38 18.64 -3.93
C ARG A 598 2.45 17.57 -4.01
N PHE A 599 2.75 16.95 -2.89
CA PHE A 599 3.80 15.94 -2.79
C PHE A 599 3.24 14.66 -2.15
N ASP A 600 3.20 13.59 -2.94
CA ASP A 600 2.78 12.26 -2.49
C ASP A 600 4.02 11.44 -2.18
N PHE A 601 4.08 10.84 -1.00
CA PHE A 601 5.26 10.13 -0.52
C PHE A 601 4.91 8.87 0.27
N SER A 602 5.87 7.94 0.31
CA SER A 602 5.73 6.70 1.09
C SER A 602 5.84 6.99 2.59
N HIS A 603 4.76 6.78 3.33
CA HIS A 603 4.73 6.79 4.79
C HIS A 603 3.46 6.08 5.29
N ASN A 604 3.57 5.35 6.40
CA ASN A 604 2.56 4.39 6.85
C ASN A 604 1.51 4.97 7.81
N ARG A 605 1.74 6.14 8.39
CA ARG A 605 0.84 6.79 9.35
C ARG A 605 0.64 8.28 9.07
N PRO A 606 -0.38 8.93 9.64
CA PRO A 606 -0.50 10.39 9.63
C PRO A 606 0.73 11.05 10.27
N MET A 607 1.17 12.18 9.71
CA MET A 607 2.16 13.01 10.37
C MET A 607 1.57 13.65 11.62
N THR A 608 2.35 13.72 12.68
CA THR A 608 1.98 14.45 13.89
C THR A 608 2.13 15.96 13.67
N ALA A 609 1.46 16.76 14.50
CA ALA A 609 1.59 18.21 14.45
C ALA A 609 3.06 18.66 14.64
N ASP A 610 3.80 17.99 15.52
CA ASP A 610 5.21 18.29 15.78
C ASP A 610 6.10 17.96 14.57
N GLU A 611 5.82 16.85 13.87
CA GLU A 611 6.53 16.48 12.64
C GLU A 611 6.27 17.48 11.52
N ILE A 612 5.01 17.90 11.34
CA ILE A 612 4.65 18.94 10.36
C ILE A 612 5.41 20.22 10.67
N GLN A 613 5.42 20.66 11.94
CA GLN A 613 6.13 21.84 12.37
C GLN A 613 7.65 21.73 12.15
N ALA A 614 8.23 20.55 12.42
CA ALA A 614 9.66 20.30 12.21
C ALA A 614 10.02 20.35 10.72
N VAL A 615 9.20 19.77 9.83
CA VAL A 615 9.39 19.85 8.39
C VAL A 615 9.32 21.30 7.90
N GLU A 616 8.31 22.06 8.31
CA GLU A 616 8.18 23.48 7.97
C GLU A 616 9.38 24.30 8.46
N ALA A 617 9.84 24.02 9.67
CA ALA A 617 10.99 24.72 10.25
C ALA A 617 12.27 24.50 9.45
N LEU A 618 12.53 23.24 9.01
CA LEU A 618 13.67 22.87 8.17
C LEU A 618 13.59 23.56 6.79
N VAL A 619 12.44 23.46 6.10
CA VAL A 619 12.26 24.09 4.79
C VAL A 619 12.47 25.60 4.89
N ASN A 620 11.85 26.26 5.88
CA ASN A 620 11.99 27.70 6.05
C ASN A 620 13.40 28.13 6.52
N ALA A 621 14.16 27.25 7.17
CA ALA A 621 15.57 27.52 7.49
C ALA A 621 16.41 27.60 6.21
N GLU A 622 16.23 26.66 5.26
CA GLU A 622 16.92 26.67 3.97
C GLU A 622 16.50 27.87 3.09
N ILE A 623 15.23 28.28 3.15
CA ILE A 623 14.75 29.50 2.49
C ILE A 623 15.49 30.74 3.05
N ARG A 624 15.57 30.87 4.37
CA ARG A 624 16.26 31.98 5.00
C ARG A 624 17.78 32.00 4.77
N ALA A 625 18.38 30.82 4.55
CA ALA A 625 19.81 30.74 4.20
C ALA A 625 20.12 31.42 2.87
N ASN A 626 19.13 31.61 2.00
CA ASN A 626 19.23 32.29 0.72
C ASN A 626 20.40 31.80 -0.15
N ALA A 627 20.58 30.46 -0.16
CA ALA A 627 21.65 29.81 -0.92
C ALA A 627 21.40 29.91 -2.42
N GLU A 628 22.46 29.97 -3.21
CA GLU A 628 22.39 29.94 -4.66
C GLU A 628 21.98 28.56 -5.18
N THR A 629 21.12 28.52 -6.20
CA THR A 629 20.77 27.29 -6.91
C THR A 629 21.84 26.98 -7.94
N VAL A 630 22.46 25.82 -7.84
CA VAL A 630 23.53 25.40 -8.76
C VAL A 630 22.98 24.30 -9.70
N ILE A 631 23.15 24.53 -11.00
CA ILE A 631 22.69 23.62 -12.04
C ILE A 631 23.89 23.11 -12.82
N ARG A 632 23.98 21.77 -13.01
CA ARG A 632 25.04 21.11 -13.76
C ARG A 632 24.45 20.11 -14.73
N GLN A 633 25.12 19.90 -15.85
CA GLN A 633 24.89 18.78 -16.75
C GLN A 633 26.04 17.80 -16.56
N LEU A 634 25.76 16.57 -16.16
CA LEU A 634 26.74 15.55 -15.84
C LEU A 634 26.33 14.21 -16.47
N PRO A 635 27.27 13.32 -16.76
CA PRO A 635 26.96 11.92 -17.00
C PRO A 635 26.17 11.33 -15.83
N TYR A 636 25.22 10.45 -16.13
CA TYR A 636 24.33 9.87 -15.11
C TYR A 636 25.10 9.25 -13.94
N ASP A 637 26.12 8.44 -14.23
CA ASP A 637 26.92 7.76 -13.21
C ASP A 637 27.70 8.74 -12.32
N GLU A 638 28.21 9.83 -12.90
CA GLU A 638 28.89 10.88 -12.15
C GLU A 638 27.91 11.62 -11.24
N ALA A 639 26.72 11.89 -11.73
CA ALA A 639 25.66 12.54 -10.94
C ALA A 639 25.27 11.69 -9.72
N ILE A 640 25.09 10.39 -9.90
CA ILE A 640 24.78 9.44 -8.81
C ILE A 640 25.97 9.33 -7.84
N ALA A 641 27.20 9.24 -8.34
CA ALA A 641 28.42 9.21 -7.51
C ALA A 641 28.57 10.47 -6.64
N LEU A 642 28.10 11.63 -7.11
CA LEU A 642 28.02 12.88 -6.35
C LEU A 642 26.85 12.92 -5.35
N GLY A 643 26.05 11.86 -5.25
CA GLY A 643 24.92 11.75 -4.33
C GLY A 643 23.66 12.45 -4.82
N ALA A 644 23.49 12.64 -6.13
CA ALA A 644 22.25 13.15 -6.69
C ALA A 644 21.11 12.12 -6.50
N MET A 645 19.99 12.59 -6.03
CA MET A 645 18.80 11.76 -5.86
C MET A 645 18.10 11.61 -7.20
N ALA A 646 17.96 10.37 -7.68
CA ALA A 646 17.18 10.02 -8.85
C ALA A 646 15.78 9.56 -8.41
N LEU A 647 14.75 9.98 -9.14
CA LEU A 647 13.37 9.54 -8.87
C LEU A 647 13.18 8.11 -9.39
N PHE A 648 12.57 7.29 -8.59
CA PHE A 648 12.34 5.88 -8.92
C PHE A 648 11.35 5.73 -10.08
N GLY A 649 11.75 5.00 -11.12
CA GLY A 649 10.89 4.69 -12.28
C GLY A 649 10.96 5.68 -13.44
N GLU A 650 11.78 6.73 -13.37
CA GLU A 650 12.06 7.60 -14.51
C GLU A 650 13.23 7.06 -15.35
N LYS A 651 13.12 7.18 -16.66
CA LYS A 651 14.21 6.84 -17.59
C LYS A 651 15.05 8.10 -17.82
N TYR A 652 16.30 8.04 -17.42
CA TYR A 652 17.26 9.10 -17.62
C TYR A 652 18.13 8.79 -18.85
N GLY A 653 18.56 9.84 -19.55
CA GLY A 653 19.56 9.71 -20.63
C GLY A 653 20.98 9.65 -20.08
N ASP A 654 21.95 9.46 -20.97
CA ASP A 654 23.37 9.37 -20.63
C ASP A 654 23.89 10.64 -19.92
N VAL A 655 23.29 11.80 -20.23
CA VAL A 655 23.61 13.10 -19.60
C VAL A 655 22.35 13.61 -18.90
N VAL A 656 22.49 13.94 -17.63
CA VAL A 656 21.39 14.38 -16.76
C VAL A 656 21.61 15.79 -16.21
N ARG A 657 20.52 16.48 -15.94
CA ARG A 657 20.54 17.80 -15.30
C ARG A 657 20.42 17.63 -13.78
N VAL A 658 21.50 17.97 -13.07
CA VAL A 658 21.59 17.96 -11.60
C VAL A 658 21.27 19.36 -11.09
N VAL A 659 20.33 19.45 -10.17
CA VAL A 659 19.90 20.70 -9.55
C VAL A 659 20.16 20.64 -8.05
N ASP A 660 21.00 21.56 -7.57
CA ASP A 660 21.27 21.77 -6.17
C ASP A 660 20.47 23.01 -5.72
N VAL A 661 19.38 22.84 -4.95
CA VAL A 661 18.65 23.93 -4.29
C VAL A 661 19.04 23.92 -2.82
N ALA A 662 19.77 24.96 -2.38
CA ALA A 662 20.36 25.01 -1.05
C ALA A 662 21.16 23.70 -0.77
N ASN A 663 20.73 22.91 0.20
CA ASN A 663 21.42 21.66 0.58
C ASN A 663 20.82 20.39 -0.03
N THR A 664 19.92 20.50 -1.04
CA THR A 664 19.38 19.35 -1.79
C THR A 664 20.19 19.12 -3.05
N ARG A 665 20.17 17.91 -3.58
CA ARG A 665 20.74 17.56 -4.88
C ARG A 665 19.89 16.50 -5.54
N GLU A 666 19.24 16.86 -6.65
CA GLU A 666 18.31 15.95 -7.33
C GLU A 666 18.49 16.02 -8.86
N LEU A 667 18.16 14.93 -9.54
CA LEU A 667 18.01 14.93 -11.00
C LEU A 667 16.67 15.58 -11.35
N CYS A 668 16.70 16.76 -11.96
CA CYS A 668 15.48 17.51 -12.23
C CYS A 668 15.55 18.33 -13.52
N GLY A 669 14.53 18.17 -14.39
CA GLY A 669 14.36 18.95 -15.62
C GLY A 669 13.51 20.21 -15.47
N GLY A 670 12.96 20.49 -14.26
CA GLY A 670 12.07 21.61 -14.04
C GLY A 670 12.73 23.00 -13.91
N THR A 671 11.92 24.01 -13.71
CA THR A 671 12.37 25.40 -13.50
C THR A 671 12.50 25.70 -12.03
N HIS A 672 13.57 26.40 -11.62
CA HIS A 672 13.92 26.66 -10.24
C HIS A 672 14.25 28.14 -10.00
N VAL A 673 14.12 28.57 -8.75
CA VAL A 673 14.57 29.88 -8.28
C VAL A 673 16.07 30.01 -8.40
N ALA A 674 16.60 31.20 -8.63
CA ALA A 674 18.03 31.44 -8.63
C ALA A 674 18.65 31.35 -7.23
N ARG A 675 17.90 31.70 -6.21
CA ARG A 675 18.28 31.61 -4.79
C ARG A 675 17.12 31.11 -3.95
N SER A 676 17.40 30.27 -2.94
CA SER A 676 16.36 29.67 -2.08
C SER A 676 15.49 30.74 -1.36
N GLY A 677 16.03 31.93 -1.09
CA GLY A 677 15.27 33.02 -0.48
C GLY A 677 14.13 33.59 -1.33
N GLU A 678 14.16 33.39 -2.65
CA GLU A 678 13.08 33.84 -3.56
C GLU A 678 11.77 33.04 -3.35
N ILE A 679 11.84 31.86 -2.70
CA ILE A 679 10.66 31.07 -2.31
C ILE A 679 9.79 31.87 -1.33
N GLY A 680 10.40 32.70 -0.49
CA GLY A 680 9.73 33.52 0.52
C GLY A 680 9.43 32.74 1.80
N VAL A 681 8.19 32.38 2.02
CA VAL A 681 7.77 31.54 3.16
C VAL A 681 7.13 30.25 2.64
N PHE A 682 7.35 29.14 3.33
CA PHE A 682 6.72 27.85 3.05
C PHE A 682 5.76 27.47 4.18
N LYS A 683 4.58 26.97 3.82
CA LYS A 683 3.57 26.48 4.76
C LYS A 683 2.92 25.22 4.24
N ILE A 684 2.76 24.21 5.09
CA ILE A 684 1.93 23.02 4.82
C ILE A 684 0.47 23.40 5.11
N ALA A 685 -0.36 23.40 4.06
CA ALA A 685 -1.78 23.69 4.18
C ALA A 685 -2.61 22.49 4.59
N SER A 686 -2.23 21.29 4.11
CA SER A 686 -2.89 20.05 4.46
C SER A 686 -1.95 18.85 4.43
N GLU A 687 -2.26 17.81 5.21
CA GLU A 687 -1.65 16.51 5.21
C GLU A 687 -2.73 15.44 5.29
N GLY A 688 -2.65 14.39 4.45
CA GLY A 688 -3.66 13.35 4.42
C GLY A 688 -3.21 12.07 3.73
N GLY A 689 -3.99 10.98 3.91
CA GLY A 689 -3.77 9.72 3.22
C GLY A 689 -4.39 9.74 1.82
N VAL A 690 -3.67 9.21 0.82
CA VAL A 690 -4.15 9.06 -0.57
C VAL A 690 -4.43 7.59 -0.87
N ALA A 691 -3.52 6.74 -0.44
CA ALA A 691 -3.61 5.30 -0.57
C ALA A 691 -2.92 4.63 0.62
N ALA A 692 -3.03 3.32 0.73
CA ALA A 692 -2.32 2.59 1.76
C ALA A 692 -0.81 2.81 1.64
N GLY A 693 -0.18 3.30 2.72
CA GLY A 693 1.25 3.60 2.74
C GLY A 693 1.68 4.83 1.92
N ILE A 694 0.74 5.63 1.42
CA ILE A 694 1.03 6.87 0.69
C ILE A 694 0.33 8.04 1.37
N ARG A 695 1.12 9.03 1.77
CA ARG A 695 0.67 10.29 2.34
C ARG A 695 0.84 11.40 1.33
N ARG A 696 0.02 12.43 1.45
CA ARG A 696 0.03 13.65 0.64
C ARG A 696 0.23 14.86 1.52
N VAL A 697 1.09 15.76 1.10
CA VAL A 697 1.23 17.10 1.66
C VAL A 697 0.93 18.11 0.55
N ASP A 698 0.08 19.09 0.85
CA ASP A 698 -0.13 20.28 0.05
C ASP A 698 0.62 21.44 0.68
N GLY A 699 1.59 22.00 -0.06
CA GLY A 699 2.46 23.08 0.38
C GLY A 699 2.20 24.36 -0.38
N LEU A 700 2.31 25.49 0.30
CA LEU A 700 2.15 26.84 -0.23
C LEU A 700 3.46 27.61 -0.08
N THR A 701 3.76 28.49 -1.04
CA THR A 701 4.95 29.35 -0.99
C THR A 701 4.61 30.83 -1.15
N GLY A 702 5.52 31.68 -0.71
CA GLY A 702 5.50 33.12 -0.94
C GLY A 702 4.18 33.78 -0.56
N GLU A 703 3.60 34.52 -1.51
CA GLU A 703 2.33 35.24 -1.32
C GLU A 703 1.17 34.30 -1.00
N GLY A 704 1.08 33.13 -1.66
CA GLY A 704 0.02 32.15 -1.38
C GLY A 704 0.04 31.65 0.07
N ALA A 705 1.23 31.35 0.59
CA ALA A 705 1.39 30.96 2.00
C ALA A 705 1.03 32.12 2.96
N LEU A 706 1.43 33.36 2.65
CA LEU A 706 1.10 34.53 3.45
C LEU A 706 -0.41 34.77 3.51
N VAL A 707 -1.08 34.74 2.38
CA VAL A 707 -2.54 34.92 2.30
C VAL A 707 -3.25 33.84 3.11
N TRP A 708 -2.83 32.58 2.98
CA TRP A 708 -3.39 31.47 3.76
C TRP A 708 -3.21 31.68 5.25
N ILE A 709 -2.00 32.09 5.71
CA ILE A 709 -1.74 32.38 7.13
C ILE A 709 -2.65 33.49 7.62
N GLN A 710 -2.81 34.59 6.84
CA GLN A 710 -3.69 35.71 7.19
C GLN A 710 -5.16 35.27 7.31
N GLN A 711 -5.63 34.40 6.42
CA GLN A 711 -6.98 33.83 6.49
C GLN A 711 -7.18 32.98 7.77
N GLN A 712 -6.19 32.15 8.14
CA GLN A 712 -6.28 31.37 9.37
C GLN A 712 -6.30 32.27 10.61
N LEU A 713 -5.47 33.31 10.64
CA LEU A 713 -5.47 34.27 11.75
C LEU A 713 -6.78 35.07 11.82
N ALA A 714 -7.37 35.46 10.70
CA ALA A 714 -8.66 36.14 10.66
C ALA A 714 -9.78 35.22 11.19
N ALA A 715 -9.83 33.95 10.73
CA ALA A 715 -10.80 32.98 11.23
C ALA A 715 -10.64 32.73 12.75
N LEU A 716 -9.42 32.65 13.23
CA LEU A 716 -9.13 32.51 14.65
C LEU A 716 -9.59 33.74 15.45
N ALA A 717 -9.38 34.94 14.93
CA ALA A 717 -9.86 36.21 15.56
C ALA A 717 -11.40 36.27 15.57
N GLU A 718 -12.07 35.82 14.49
CA GLU A 718 -13.53 35.76 14.46
C GLU A 718 -14.08 34.73 15.47
N ALA A 719 -13.47 33.55 15.58
CA ALA A 719 -13.83 32.55 16.57
C ALA A 719 -13.64 33.08 18.01
N ALA A 720 -12.57 33.83 18.27
CA ALA A 720 -12.31 34.46 19.55
C ALA A 720 -13.36 35.52 19.90
N ALA A 721 -13.73 36.38 18.93
CA ALA A 721 -14.80 37.36 19.07
C ALA A 721 -16.16 36.71 19.36
N ALA A 722 -16.50 35.62 18.63
CA ALA A 722 -17.72 34.84 18.86
C ALA A 722 -17.77 34.25 20.28
N ALA A 723 -16.63 33.72 20.74
CA ALA A 723 -16.47 33.17 22.09
C ALA A 723 -16.38 34.26 23.18
N ARG A 724 -16.26 35.54 22.80
CA ARG A 724 -16.03 36.71 23.69
C ARG A 724 -14.80 36.53 24.59
N ALA A 725 -13.69 36.10 23.98
CA ALA A 725 -12.42 35.90 24.68
C ALA A 725 -11.25 36.37 23.82
N PRO A 726 -10.11 36.79 24.38
CA PRO A 726 -8.88 36.97 23.63
C PRO A 726 -8.43 35.64 22.97
N VAL A 727 -7.71 35.71 21.85
CA VAL A 727 -7.19 34.53 21.13
C VAL A 727 -6.40 33.60 22.07
N SER A 728 -5.56 34.17 22.94
CA SER A 728 -4.77 33.42 23.92
C SER A 728 -5.58 32.62 24.94
N GLU A 729 -6.82 33.05 25.22
CA GLU A 729 -7.71 32.40 26.20
C GLU A 729 -8.81 31.56 25.53
N LEU A 730 -8.86 31.55 24.21
CA LEU A 730 -9.91 30.87 23.44
C LEU A 730 -10.10 29.40 23.83
N PRO A 731 -9.03 28.56 23.97
CA PRO A 731 -9.19 27.18 24.38
C PRO A 731 -9.84 27.00 25.75
N ALA A 732 -9.43 27.82 26.71
CA ALA A 732 -10.04 27.81 28.05
C ALA A 732 -11.51 28.26 28.02
N ARG A 733 -11.84 29.29 27.24
CA ARG A 733 -13.20 29.75 27.07
C ARG A 733 -14.12 28.72 26.41
N ILE A 734 -13.65 28.02 25.39
CA ILE A 734 -14.40 26.94 24.74
C ILE A 734 -14.68 25.83 25.76
N THR A 735 -13.68 25.41 26.53
CA THR A 735 -13.86 24.41 27.59
C THR A 735 -14.88 24.85 28.64
N GLN A 736 -14.83 26.13 29.04
CA GLN A 736 -15.81 26.72 29.97
C GLN A 736 -17.23 26.67 29.39
N LEU A 737 -17.40 27.09 28.13
CA LEU A 737 -18.69 27.04 27.44
C LEU A 737 -19.25 25.62 27.34
N GLN A 738 -18.42 24.64 26.99
CA GLN A 738 -18.82 23.23 26.96
C GLN A 738 -19.28 22.73 28.33
N THR A 739 -18.58 23.13 29.39
CA THR A 739 -18.96 22.78 30.77
C THR A 739 -20.28 23.42 31.14
N GLN A 740 -20.47 24.73 30.82
CA GLN A 740 -21.73 25.44 31.06
C GLN A 740 -22.93 24.79 30.34
N VAL A 741 -22.73 24.39 29.05
CA VAL A 741 -23.78 23.68 28.29
C VAL A 741 -24.13 22.34 28.95
N LYS A 742 -23.13 21.59 29.42
CA LYS A 742 -23.36 20.34 30.14
C LYS A 742 -24.13 20.53 31.45
N ASP A 743 -23.76 21.55 32.22
CA ASP A 743 -24.44 21.87 33.49
C ASP A 743 -25.87 22.38 33.27
N LEU A 744 -26.09 23.27 32.27
CA LEU A 744 -27.39 23.74 31.88
C LEU A 744 -28.32 22.61 31.44
N ASN A 745 -27.82 21.67 30.66
CA ASN A 745 -28.58 20.48 30.24
C ASN A 745 -28.99 19.63 31.47
N ARG A 746 -28.06 19.40 32.42
CA ARG A 746 -28.36 18.70 33.65
C ARG A 746 -29.40 19.43 34.51
N ASP A 747 -29.31 20.76 34.61
CA ASP A 747 -30.29 21.56 35.38
C ASP A 747 -31.66 21.58 34.69
N LEU A 748 -31.68 21.61 33.35
CA LEU A 748 -32.93 21.49 32.59
C LEU A 748 -33.61 20.13 32.83
N ASP A 749 -32.83 19.05 32.81
CA ASP A 749 -33.37 17.71 33.12
C ASP A 749 -33.87 17.61 34.54
N ARG A 750 -33.19 18.23 35.51
CA ARG A 750 -33.63 18.31 36.91
C ARG A 750 -34.94 19.08 37.06
N LEU A 751 -35.07 20.23 36.37
CA LEU A 751 -36.28 21.04 36.38
C LEU A 751 -37.46 20.31 35.73
N LYS A 752 -37.23 19.62 34.61
CA LYS A 752 -38.25 18.77 33.97
C LYS A 752 -38.74 17.66 34.90
N ALA A 753 -37.82 16.99 35.58
CA ALA A 753 -38.14 15.94 36.55
C ALA A 753 -38.95 16.48 37.74
N LYS A 754 -38.55 17.68 38.24
CA LYS A 754 -39.32 18.35 39.33
C LYS A 754 -40.71 18.77 38.91
N ALA A 755 -40.86 19.30 37.69
CA ALA A 755 -42.18 19.65 37.11
C ALA A 755 -43.07 18.41 36.96
N ALA A 756 -42.52 17.31 36.44
CA ALA A 756 -43.23 16.03 36.31
C ALA A 756 -43.69 15.51 37.70
N SER A 757 -42.84 15.55 38.70
CA SER A 757 -43.17 15.13 40.08
C SER A 757 -44.27 15.98 40.71
N SER A 758 -44.22 17.29 40.50
CA SER A 758 -45.26 18.21 41.02
C SER A 758 -46.61 17.98 40.34
N GLN A 759 -46.64 17.69 39.03
CA GLN A 759 -47.83 17.35 38.29
C GLN A 759 -48.39 15.97 38.72
N GLY A 760 -47.52 14.99 39.00
CA GLY A 760 -47.96 13.69 39.53
C GLY A 760 -48.67 13.77 40.84
N GLN A 761 -48.29 14.67 41.78
CA GLN A 761 -48.95 14.89 43.04
C GLN A 761 -50.35 15.49 42.83
N ASN A 762 -50.52 16.44 41.94
CA ASN A 762 -51.81 17.03 41.62
C ASN A 762 -52.75 16.04 40.89
N LEU A 763 -52.20 15.15 40.09
CA LEU A 763 -52.95 14.15 39.31
C LEU A 763 -53.50 13.03 40.20
N ALA A 764 -52.84 12.65 41.27
CA ALA A 764 -53.33 11.62 42.21
C ALA A 764 -54.66 12.03 42.83
N GLY A 765 -54.87 13.34 43.10
CA GLY A 765 -56.15 13.87 43.58
C GLY A 765 -57.27 13.88 42.54
N GLN A 766 -56.94 13.72 41.22
CA GLN A 766 -57.97 13.65 40.16
C GLN A 766 -58.33 12.23 39.78
N ALA A 767 -57.69 11.22 40.38
CA ALA A 767 -58.04 9.84 40.15
C ALA A 767 -59.41 9.50 40.73
N GLN A 768 -60.28 8.97 39.90
CA GLN A 768 -61.66 8.53 40.31
C GLN A 768 -61.50 7.18 41.01
N LYS A 769 -61.96 7.14 42.29
CA LYS A 769 -62.08 5.91 43.06
C LYS A 769 -63.42 5.23 42.75
N LEU A 770 -63.36 4.02 42.24
CA LEU A 770 -64.49 3.22 41.89
C LEU A 770 -65.06 2.44 43.14
N ALA A 771 -66.29 1.93 43.05
CA ALA A 771 -66.90 1.10 44.11
C ALA A 771 -66.03 -0.16 44.41
N SER A 772 -65.35 -0.70 43.45
CA SER A 772 -64.34 -1.79 43.56
C SER A 772 -63.07 -1.43 44.36
N GLY A 773 -62.86 -0.18 44.71
CA GLY A 773 -61.69 0.33 45.41
C GLY A 773 -60.54 0.70 44.50
N VAL A 774 -60.65 0.43 43.18
CA VAL A 774 -59.62 0.72 42.17
C VAL A 774 -59.68 2.21 41.77
N HIS A 775 -58.50 2.85 41.59
CA HIS A 775 -58.40 4.22 41.06
C HIS A 775 -58.23 4.20 39.54
N VAL A 776 -59.02 5.01 38.87
CA VAL A 776 -58.92 5.22 37.43
C VAL A 776 -58.53 6.65 37.15
N LEU A 777 -57.40 6.84 36.38
CA LEU A 777 -56.94 8.14 35.94
C LEU A 777 -56.69 8.16 34.44
N VAL A 778 -57.36 9.05 33.76
CA VAL A 778 -57.11 9.32 32.34
C VAL A 778 -56.89 10.82 32.17
N ALA A 779 -55.69 11.23 31.75
CA ALA A 779 -55.35 12.64 31.68
C ALA A 779 -54.49 12.99 30.48
N ARG A 780 -54.64 14.19 29.98
CA ARG A 780 -53.77 14.80 28.93
C ARG A 780 -52.82 15.79 29.60
N LEU A 781 -51.51 15.66 29.27
CA LEU A 781 -50.42 16.39 29.91
C LEU A 781 -49.47 16.94 28.84
N ASP A 782 -49.97 17.93 28.09
CA ASP A 782 -49.16 18.51 26.99
C ASP A 782 -47.89 19.14 27.53
N GLY A 783 -46.78 19.07 26.72
CA GLY A 783 -45.46 19.52 27.10
C GLY A 783 -44.62 18.51 27.86
N MET A 784 -45.16 17.32 28.21
CA MET A 784 -44.37 16.23 28.79
C MET A 784 -43.81 15.31 27.70
N ASP A 785 -42.55 14.93 27.82
CA ASP A 785 -41.97 13.90 26.97
C ASP A 785 -42.28 12.48 27.49
N ALA A 786 -41.95 11.47 26.66
CA ALA A 786 -42.24 10.08 26.99
C ALA A 786 -41.59 9.61 28.31
N ARG A 787 -40.45 10.15 28.68
CA ARG A 787 -39.72 9.82 29.91
C ARG A 787 -40.40 10.42 31.14
N ALA A 788 -40.86 11.68 31.01
CA ALA A 788 -41.60 12.37 32.04
C ALA A 788 -42.97 11.72 32.30
N LEU A 789 -43.71 11.36 31.24
CA LEU A 789 -44.96 10.60 31.36
C LEU A 789 -44.79 9.26 32.08
N ARG A 790 -43.71 8.53 31.76
CA ARG A 790 -43.39 7.27 32.44
C ARG A 790 -43.12 7.48 33.93
N ALA A 791 -42.26 8.46 34.27
CA ALA A 791 -41.95 8.75 35.67
C ALA A 791 -43.21 9.13 36.46
N THR A 792 -44.14 9.87 35.83
CA THR A 792 -45.47 10.21 36.44
C THR A 792 -46.34 8.99 36.66
N VAL A 793 -46.39 8.03 35.72
CA VAL A 793 -47.12 6.77 35.91
C VAL A 793 -46.53 5.95 37.04
N ASP A 794 -45.22 5.82 37.13
CA ASP A 794 -44.55 5.07 38.21
C ASP A 794 -44.86 5.71 39.58
N GLN A 795 -44.77 7.05 39.68
CA GLN A 795 -45.13 7.78 40.92
C GLN A 795 -46.60 7.61 41.32
N LEU A 796 -47.52 7.65 40.34
CA LEU A 796 -48.94 7.45 40.59
C LEU A 796 -49.27 6.01 41.07
N LYS A 797 -48.58 5.01 40.52
CA LYS A 797 -48.71 3.61 40.98
C LYS A 797 -48.22 3.44 42.41
N ASP A 798 -47.16 4.14 42.81
CA ASP A 798 -46.67 4.08 44.19
C ASP A 798 -47.59 4.76 45.17
N GLN A 799 -48.26 5.83 44.77
CA GLN A 799 -49.16 6.59 45.63
C GLN A 799 -50.55 5.92 45.84
N LEU A 800 -51.13 5.37 44.76
CA LEU A 800 -52.49 4.93 44.73
C LEU A 800 -52.67 3.42 44.83
N LYS A 801 -51.60 2.64 45.02
CA LYS A 801 -51.53 1.18 45.30
C LYS A 801 -52.38 0.26 44.39
N SER A 802 -53.69 0.64 44.09
CA SER A 802 -54.55 -0.01 43.13
C SER A 802 -55.01 1.01 42.09
N LEU A 803 -54.41 0.99 40.92
CA LEU A 803 -54.49 2.02 39.88
C LEU A 803 -54.47 1.48 38.45
N VAL A 804 -55.38 2.03 37.64
CA VAL A 804 -55.25 1.96 36.16
C VAL A 804 -55.15 3.39 35.67
N VAL A 805 -54.01 3.70 35.00
CA VAL A 805 -53.73 5.05 34.53
C VAL A 805 -53.43 5.05 33.04
N VAL A 806 -53.95 6.05 32.33
CA VAL A 806 -53.62 6.35 30.93
C VAL A 806 -53.29 7.84 30.85
N LEU A 807 -52.06 8.15 30.54
CA LEU A 807 -51.58 9.50 30.32
C LEU A 807 -51.23 9.72 28.84
N ALA A 808 -51.53 10.88 28.36
CA ALA A 808 -51.19 11.30 26.98
C ALA A 808 -50.57 12.70 26.95
N ALA A 809 -49.72 12.94 25.99
CA ALA A 809 -49.21 14.28 25.70
C ALA A 809 -49.20 14.51 24.19
N ALA A 810 -49.48 15.75 23.79
CA ALA A 810 -49.31 16.18 22.39
C ALA A 810 -48.19 17.22 22.34
N ASN A 811 -47.13 16.86 21.60
CA ASN A 811 -45.95 17.72 21.42
C ASN A 811 -45.57 17.71 19.95
N ASP A 812 -45.33 18.88 19.34
CA ASP A 812 -44.86 19.04 17.94
C ASP A 812 -45.69 18.21 16.93
N GLY A 813 -47.03 18.19 17.10
CA GLY A 813 -47.93 17.48 16.18
C GLY A 813 -47.94 15.94 16.36
N LYS A 814 -47.29 15.42 17.39
CA LYS A 814 -47.24 13.96 17.70
C LYS A 814 -47.90 13.69 19.06
N VAL A 815 -48.61 12.61 19.10
CA VAL A 815 -49.23 12.09 20.35
C VAL A 815 -48.28 11.07 20.97
N GLN A 816 -48.04 11.18 22.28
CA GLN A 816 -47.37 10.20 23.12
C GLN A 816 -48.36 9.67 24.14
N LEU A 817 -48.42 8.35 24.31
CA LEU A 817 -49.32 7.66 25.18
C LEU A 817 -48.56 6.74 26.12
N VAL A 818 -48.93 6.74 27.37
CA VAL A 818 -48.43 5.82 28.39
C VAL A 818 -49.57 5.26 29.20
N ALA A 819 -49.58 3.97 29.41
CA ALA A 819 -50.53 3.33 30.34
C ALA A 819 -49.82 2.53 31.42
N GLY A 820 -50.31 2.59 32.62
CA GLY A 820 -49.83 1.83 33.77
C GLY A 820 -50.96 1.12 34.48
N VAL A 821 -50.71 -0.12 34.88
CA VAL A 821 -51.65 -0.95 35.64
C VAL A 821 -50.91 -1.52 36.85
N THR A 822 -51.46 -1.42 38.07
CA THR A 822 -50.92 -2.03 39.29
C THR A 822 -51.05 -3.56 39.26
N ALA A 823 -50.17 -4.28 39.96
CA ALA A 823 -50.09 -5.74 39.92
C ALA A 823 -51.39 -6.47 40.25
N ASP A 824 -52.21 -5.88 41.14
CA ASP A 824 -53.52 -6.38 41.52
C ASP A 824 -54.55 -6.31 40.38
N GLN A 825 -54.36 -5.43 39.39
CA GLN A 825 -55.31 -5.23 38.29
C GLN A 825 -54.83 -5.86 36.97
N VAL A 826 -53.55 -6.31 36.86
CA VAL A 826 -53.01 -6.90 35.65
C VAL A 826 -53.79 -8.11 35.14
N GLY A 827 -54.42 -8.88 36.05
CA GLY A 827 -55.27 -10.02 35.68
C GLY A 827 -56.55 -9.62 34.94
N THR A 828 -57.06 -8.40 35.20
CA THR A 828 -58.33 -7.87 34.64
C THR A 828 -58.06 -6.97 33.42
N LEU A 829 -56.99 -6.17 33.46
CA LEU A 829 -56.61 -5.21 32.43
C LEU A 829 -55.13 -5.23 32.16
N LYS A 830 -54.77 -5.15 30.91
CA LYS A 830 -53.37 -5.06 30.51
C LYS A 830 -53.05 -3.70 29.91
N ALA A 831 -51.98 -3.07 30.37
CA ALA A 831 -51.54 -1.75 29.88
C ALA A 831 -51.32 -1.72 28.35
N GLY A 832 -50.81 -2.84 27.77
CA GLY A 832 -50.61 -2.97 26.32
C GLY A 832 -51.92 -2.88 25.52
N GLU A 833 -53.00 -3.47 26.02
CA GLU A 833 -54.31 -3.41 25.36
C GLU A 833 -54.92 -2.01 25.44
N LEU A 834 -54.77 -1.34 26.59
CA LEU A 834 -55.25 0.04 26.81
C LEU A 834 -54.56 1.02 25.88
N VAL A 835 -53.24 0.97 25.82
CA VAL A 835 -52.46 1.87 24.94
C VAL A 835 -52.77 1.61 23.48
N ALA A 836 -52.89 0.34 23.05
CA ALA A 836 -53.18 -0.03 21.67
C ALA A 836 -54.57 0.48 21.25
N GLY A 837 -55.56 0.39 22.14
CA GLY A 837 -56.93 0.89 21.89
C GLY A 837 -56.99 2.40 21.69
N VAL A 838 -56.23 3.18 22.48
CA VAL A 838 -56.13 4.63 22.33
C VAL A 838 -55.29 4.99 21.08
N ALA A 839 -54.15 4.30 20.87
CA ALA A 839 -53.25 4.55 19.76
C ALA A 839 -53.97 4.35 18.40
N ALA A 840 -54.80 3.33 18.26
CA ALA A 840 -55.56 3.08 17.03
C ALA A 840 -56.49 4.26 16.67
N GLN A 841 -57.01 5.00 17.66
CA GLN A 841 -57.90 6.15 17.45
C GLN A 841 -57.15 7.44 17.11
N VAL A 842 -55.87 7.52 17.45
CA VAL A 842 -55.02 8.68 17.18
C VAL A 842 -54.00 8.44 16.04
N GLY A 843 -54.31 7.46 15.16
CA GLY A 843 -53.47 7.19 13.98
C GLY A 843 -52.11 6.60 14.31
N GLY A 844 -51.98 5.79 15.36
CA GLY A 844 -50.75 5.24 15.86
C GLY A 844 -50.75 3.75 16.15
N LYS A 845 -49.63 3.26 16.66
CA LYS A 845 -49.47 1.89 17.12
C LYS A 845 -48.65 1.87 18.41
N GLY A 846 -48.85 0.90 19.24
CA GLY A 846 -48.06 0.70 20.44
C GLY A 846 -48.39 -0.60 21.16
N GLY A 847 -47.67 -0.87 22.23
CA GLY A 847 -47.81 -2.04 23.04
C GLY A 847 -46.80 -2.03 24.19
N GLY A 848 -46.75 -3.09 24.96
CA GLY A 848 -45.81 -3.19 26.07
C GLY A 848 -46.14 -4.37 26.99
N LYS A 849 -45.59 -4.31 28.18
CA LYS A 849 -45.83 -5.31 29.23
C LYS A 849 -47.25 -5.16 29.81
N PRO A 850 -47.78 -6.20 30.46
CA PRO A 850 -49.12 -6.14 31.07
C PRO A 850 -49.28 -5.01 32.09
N ASP A 851 -48.25 -4.64 32.81
CA ASP A 851 -48.23 -3.65 33.86
C ASP A 851 -47.85 -2.25 33.38
N PHE A 852 -47.19 -2.12 32.20
CA PHE A 852 -46.69 -0.87 31.63
C PHE A 852 -46.56 -0.92 30.10
N ALA A 853 -47.10 0.04 29.39
CA ALA A 853 -47.05 0.13 27.96
C ALA A 853 -46.97 1.56 27.42
N MET A 854 -46.41 1.74 26.22
CA MET A 854 -46.28 3.03 25.55
C MET A 854 -46.72 2.93 24.10
N ALA A 855 -47.25 4.03 23.57
CA ALA A 855 -47.56 4.18 22.16
C ALA A 855 -47.35 5.60 21.67
N GLY A 856 -47.42 5.77 20.36
CA GLY A 856 -47.42 7.07 19.72
C GLY A 856 -48.56 7.16 18.71
N GLY A 857 -48.92 8.39 18.30
CA GLY A 857 -49.91 8.67 17.27
C GLY A 857 -49.62 10.00 16.57
N THR A 858 -50.35 10.28 15.50
CA THR A 858 -50.17 11.48 14.70
C THR A 858 -51.40 12.38 14.65
N ASP A 859 -52.54 11.87 15.07
CA ASP A 859 -53.81 12.64 15.11
C ASP A 859 -54.06 13.26 16.51
N VAL A 860 -53.58 14.48 16.68
CA VAL A 860 -53.75 15.24 17.91
C VAL A 860 -55.19 15.66 18.12
N ALA A 861 -55.98 15.87 17.05
CA ALA A 861 -57.37 16.31 17.16
C ALA A 861 -58.30 15.20 17.73
N ALA A 862 -58.00 13.95 17.43
CA ALA A 862 -58.71 12.79 17.93
C ALA A 862 -58.38 12.43 19.38
N LEU A 863 -57.32 13.01 19.98
CA LEU A 863 -56.79 12.60 21.29
C LEU A 863 -57.78 12.71 22.43
N ASP A 864 -58.46 13.84 22.57
CA ASP A 864 -59.38 14.08 23.66
C ASP A 864 -60.58 13.13 23.60
N GLY A 865 -61.08 12.86 22.40
CA GLY A 865 -62.13 11.86 22.15
C GLY A 865 -61.72 10.44 22.53
N ALA A 866 -60.50 10.07 22.15
CA ALA A 866 -59.92 8.75 22.45
C ALA A 866 -59.72 8.54 23.97
N LEU A 867 -59.27 9.60 24.69
CA LEU A 867 -59.10 9.55 26.13
C LEU A 867 -60.46 9.47 26.86
N ALA A 868 -61.50 10.19 26.42
CA ALA A 868 -62.86 10.11 26.97
C ALA A 868 -63.42 8.69 26.74
N ALA A 869 -63.23 8.12 25.57
CA ALA A 869 -63.72 6.78 25.24
C ALA A 869 -63.11 5.68 26.14
N VAL A 870 -61.73 5.73 26.31
CA VAL A 870 -61.03 4.77 27.16
C VAL A 870 -61.41 4.95 28.64
N ARG A 871 -61.63 6.18 29.11
CA ARG A 871 -62.09 6.45 30.47
C ARG A 871 -63.46 5.76 30.73
N SER A 872 -64.42 5.92 29.83
CA SER A 872 -65.75 5.33 29.92
C SER A 872 -65.69 3.81 29.82
N GLN A 873 -64.80 3.24 29.05
CA GLN A 873 -64.54 1.81 28.93
C GLN A 873 -63.94 1.23 30.21
N LEU A 874 -62.99 1.92 30.82
CA LEU A 874 -62.31 1.51 32.05
C LEU A 874 -63.29 1.49 33.21
N VAL A 875 -64.12 2.52 33.37
CA VAL A 875 -65.17 2.57 34.45
C VAL A 875 -66.11 1.41 34.28
N ARG A 876 -66.68 1.20 33.08
CA ARG A 876 -67.61 0.05 32.82
C ARG A 876 -66.97 -1.31 33.08
N LYS A 877 -65.72 -1.52 32.76
CA LYS A 877 -65.05 -2.83 32.86
C LYS A 877 -64.61 -3.15 34.31
N LEU A 878 -64.48 -2.15 35.16
CA LEU A 878 -64.02 -2.27 36.55
C LEU A 878 -65.19 -2.17 37.56
N GLU A 879 -66.37 -1.71 37.14
CA GLU A 879 -67.59 -1.65 37.95
C GLU A 879 -68.64 -2.69 37.53
N GLY A 880 -68.54 -3.28 36.33
CA GLY A 880 -69.42 -4.31 35.82
C GLY A 880 -68.85 -5.68 35.99
#